data_433870dbec571e6e546c1836b6a27948
#
_entry.id   433870dbec571e6e546c1836b6a27948
#
_cell.length_a   1.000
_cell.length_b   1.000
_cell.length_c   1.000
_cell.angle_alpha   90.00
_cell.angle_beta   90.00
_cell.angle_gamma   90.00
#
_symmetry.space_group_name_H-M   'P 1'
#
loop_
_entity.id
_entity.type
_entity.pdbx_description
1 polymer ?
#
loop_
_entity_poly.entity_id
_entity_poly.type
_entity_poly.pdbx_seq_one_letter_code
_entity_poly.pdbx_strand_id
1 'polypeptide(L)'
;MRKVLLLAAATIATVGVVNAEFKPLDAATQGRIAVVLNENLPASLGIGKVAVDSAMIDVENSKLKLDMNAAYGYVPELAGYNATVKSKVAMMFDKPYSVEVTVGGVPVERLYSDAGYSYVRKSEKAPFVYALDKTRHPKKGLDGKVIAMWQSHGFYFEPKLNRWEWQRARIFQTVEDLYTQSFVMPYLMPMLENAGAYVMSPRERDTRRAELIVDNNGGFAAGAYAESNGTEAWTDGGAGFAYKTKTYKDFENPFRDGTFRKVASTKGKNASTASWSADIPEAGSYAVYVSYATLPESTEKAVYTVHTAGGDKQFQVNQRMGGGTWIYLGHFDLAAGSHTVVTLTSNTGKTGEVVTADAVKIGGGMGNIERRIADNLTEEQVSDLSAVTMIDRLAHNYQLSGYPRFTEGARYWLQWAGVPDSVYSPSHGVNDYNDDYRCRGLWVNYLAGGSSVIPGKAGLNIPVDLSFAFHSDAGTTKNDDIIGTLGIYCTKGDKYANGTDRMNSRQLTDMVMSNICSDVRAQFDSKWIRRGMWDASYYEARVPEVPAMLLELLSHQNFADMRYGLDPTFRFTVSRAIYKGMAQFFAAKEGRSDYMIQPLPVNSFAIAKVKKGEYRLTWKETVDTLCDRAQAQSYIVSERIGDGAFRQIAVVKKPEYVAKISDNAIHSYRIVAANDGGVSFPSEILALGEADGSKGEVLVVNGFTRVCAPDSFVASPDVAGFASAKDHGVPYMSDINTIGDMYEFRRDIPWYDDDSAGFGASRADQEDKVIAGNTFDYPAIHGAALMESGYSFVSASVAAVENGIVDMKQYKLADLILGKQKETQIGRGEVPNRFLAFTAPLQKAIADYTANGGSILVSGSYVATDIWDKTNPDEASKEFAKQTLGYQWRVGQATIEGKAHTVPTYFDSFGDLNVEYYTTLNDKFYAVESPDGIYPADKTKGCTLMRYGENNI
;
A
#
# COMPACT_ATOMS: atom_id res chain seq x y z
N MET A 1 82.31 -11.71 0.40
CA MET A 1 83.45 -10.95 -0.15
C MET A 1 82.89 -9.91 -1.13
N ARG A 2 83.30 -8.68 -0.86
CA ARG A 2 83.42 -7.52 -1.74
C ARG A 2 82.26 -7.15 -2.73
N LYS A 3 81.62 -6.09 -2.32
CA LYS A 3 81.18 -4.85 -2.94
C LYS A 3 81.74 -4.52 -4.36
N VAL A 4 80.84 -4.10 -5.29
CA VAL A 4 81.14 -2.99 -6.21
C VAL A 4 79.85 -2.09 -6.24
N LEU A 5 80.04 -0.85 -5.84
CA LEU A 5 79.16 0.29 -6.04
C LEU A 5 79.26 0.75 -7.52
N LEU A 6 78.14 0.97 -8.18
CA LEU A 6 78.07 1.87 -9.34
C LEU A 6 77.15 3.01 -9.00
N LEU A 7 77.70 4.20 -8.87
CA LEU A 7 77.00 5.48 -8.80
C LEU A 7 76.49 5.83 -10.22
N ALA A 8 75.19 5.90 -10.37
CA ALA A 8 74.53 6.61 -11.48
C ALA A 8 73.87 7.88 -10.95
N ALA A 9 74.45 9.02 -11.26
CA ALA A 9 73.86 10.32 -10.96
C ALA A 9 72.61 10.51 -11.83
N ALA A 10 71.46 10.36 -11.23
CA ALA A 10 70.19 10.79 -11.82
C ALA A 10 69.96 12.27 -11.48
N THR A 11 69.95 13.06 -12.47
CA THR A 11 69.57 14.48 -12.43
C THR A 11 68.07 14.54 -12.04
N ILE A 12 67.73 14.87 -10.81
CA ILE A 12 66.37 15.13 -10.37
C ILE A 12 65.97 16.47 -10.93
N ALA A 13 65.21 16.46 -12.02
CA ALA A 13 64.44 17.64 -12.41
C ALA A 13 63.37 17.84 -11.32
N THR A 14 63.53 18.80 -10.43
CA THR A 14 62.53 19.30 -9.55
C THR A 14 61.40 19.92 -10.41
N VAL A 15 60.38 19.13 -10.74
CA VAL A 15 59.11 19.70 -11.15
C VAL A 15 58.60 20.40 -9.91
N GLY A 16 58.68 21.70 -9.90
CA GLY A 16 58.08 22.54 -8.89
C GLY A 16 56.59 22.25 -8.84
N VAL A 17 56.12 21.60 -7.78
CA VAL A 17 54.69 21.59 -7.45
C VAL A 17 54.32 23.04 -7.16
N VAL A 18 53.78 23.72 -8.16
CA VAL A 18 53.14 25.03 -7.93
C VAL A 18 51.97 24.74 -7.02
N ASN A 19 52.13 25.08 -5.74
CA ASN A 19 50.97 25.04 -4.82
C ASN A 19 49.93 26.03 -5.34
N ALA A 20 48.76 25.48 -5.78
CA ALA A 20 47.65 26.32 -6.19
C ALA A 20 47.24 27.28 -5.03
N GLU A 21 47.44 28.57 -5.22
CA GLU A 21 47.10 29.59 -4.21
C GLU A 21 45.64 30.02 -4.44
N PHE A 22 44.73 29.34 -3.81
CA PHE A 22 43.32 29.71 -3.82
C PHE A 22 43.09 30.94 -2.95
N LYS A 23 42.44 31.96 -3.50
CA LYS A 23 42.00 33.19 -2.79
C LYS A 23 40.45 33.20 -2.71
N PRO A 24 39.89 33.80 -1.64
CA PRO A 24 38.44 34.00 -1.57
C PRO A 24 37.95 34.85 -2.75
N LEU A 25 36.82 34.48 -3.33
CA LEU A 25 36.14 35.26 -4.35
C LEU A 25 35.46 36.46 -3.70
N ASP A 26 35.42 37.59 -4.36
CA ASP A 26 34.81 38.82 -3.83
C ASP A 26 33.28 38.66 -3.65
N ALA A 27 32.71 39.34 -2.66
CA ALA A 27 31.31 39.25 -2.27
C ALA A 27 30.32 39.65 -3.38
N ALA A 28 30.72 40.60 -4.27
CA ALA A 28 29.87 41.03 -5.37
C ALA A 28 29.73 39.93 -6.42
N THR A 29 30.82 39.24 -6.72
CA THR A 29 30.80 38.08 -7.64
C THR A 29 30.07 36.88 -7.03
N GLN A 30 30.25 36.60 -5.73
CA GLN A 30 29.43 35.57 -5.04
C GLN A 30 27.93 35.90 -5.11
N GLY A 31 27.56 37.18 -4.94
CA GLY A 31 26.16 37.63 -5.07
C GLY A 31 25.59 37.39 -6.47
N ARG A 32 26.37 37.65 -7.54
CA ARG A 32 25.97 37.34 -8.92
C ARG A 32 25.77 35.82 -9.15
N ILE A 33 26.67 35.00 -8.60
CA ILE A 33 26.50 33.54 -8.64
C ILE A 33 25.22 33.15 -7.93
N ALA A 34 24.92 33.67 -6.76
CA ALA A 34 23.69 33.36 -6.01
C ALA A 34 22.39 33.67 -6.80
N VAL A 35 22.41 34.73 -7.65
CA VAL A 35 21.30 35.04 -8.55
C VAL A 35 21.12 33.90 -9.57
N VAL A 36 22.17 33.47 -10.26
CA VAL A 36 22.15 32.40 -11.25
C VAL A 36 21.64 31.09 -10.66
N LEU A 37 22.02 30.79 -9.44
CA LEU A 37 21.60 29.57 -8.76
C LEU A 37 20.07 29.48 -8.59
N ASN A 38 19.37 30.58 -8.40
CA ASN A 38 17.95 30.61 -8.07
C ASN A 38 17.04 31.01 -9.25
N GLU A 39 17.64 31.46 -10.38
CA GLU A 39 16.90 31.95 -11.55
C GLU A 39 15.86 31.00 -12.15
N ASN A 40 16.12 29.68 -12.09
CA ASN A 40 15.33 28.66 -12.74
C ASN A 40 14.79 27.61 -11.74
N LEU A 41 14.79 27.89 -10.44
CA LEU A 41 14.27 26.98 -9.44
C LEU A 41 12.81 27.31 -9.12
N PRO A 42 11.86 26.37 -9.31
CA PRO A 42 10.47 26.59 -8.94
C PRO A 42 10.32 26.79 -7.42
N ALA A 43 9.50 27.76 -7.01
CA ALA A 43 9.17 27.97 -5.60
C ALA A 43 8.57 26.71 -4.93
N SER A 44 7.88 25.85 -5.72
CA SER A 44 7.31 24.60 -5.27
C SER A 44 8.32 23.54 -4.85
N LEU A 45 9.62 23.73 -5.07
CA LEU A 45 10.62 22.79 -4.57
C LEU A 45 10.65 22.74 -3.04
N GLY A 46 10.46 23.89 -2.35
CA GLY A 46 10.47 23.93 -0.89
C GLY A 46 11.80 23.55 -0.23
N ILE A 47 12.90 23.48 -1.01
CA ILE A 47 14.24 23.06 -0.53
C ILE A 47 15.03 24.17 0.19
N GLY A 48 14.44 25.33 0.33
CA GLY A 48 15.13 26.54 0.80
C GLY A 48 15.91 27.25 -0.33
N LYS A 49 16.52 28.38 0.02
CA LYS A 49 17.32 29.17 -0.91
C LYS A 49 18.66 28.50 -1.16
N VAL A 50 18.98 28.23 -2.42
CA VAL A 50 20.30 27.75 -2.82
C VAL A 50 21.32 28.88 -2.71
N ALA A 51 22.43 28.62 -2.03
CA ALA A 51 23.48 29.64 -1.75
C ALA A 51 24.87 29.03 -1.86
N VAL A 52 25.84 29.93 -2.02
CA VAL A 52 27.27 29.62 -1.96
C VAL A 52 27.74 29.83 -0.52
N ASP A 53 28.23 28.79 0.14
CA ASP A 53 28.80 28.87 1.49
C ASP A 53 30.25 29.35 1.45
N SER A 54 31.03 28.91 0.46
CA SER A 54 32.34 29.45 0.18
C SER A 54 32.70 29.40 -1.31
N ALA A 55 33.47 30.38 -1.77
CA ALA A 55 33.96 30.44 -3.14
C ALA A 55 35.45 30.85 -3.16
N MET A 56 36.26 30.04 -3.84
CA MET A 56 37.70 30.20 -3.90
C MET A 56 38.17 30.19 -5.36
N ILE A 57 39.04 31.11 -5.73
CA ILE A 57 39.56 31.26 -7.08
C ILE A 57 41.09 31.11 -7.12
N ASP A 58 41.56 30.34 -8.06
CA ASP A 58 42.97 30.26 -8.47
C ASP A 58 43.09 30.86 -9.87
N VAL A 59 43.57 32.08 -9.92
CA VAL A 59 43.67 32.88 -11.15
C VAL A 59 44.77 32.33 -12.09
N GLU A 60 45.86 31.80 -11.53
CA GLU A 60 47.01 31.28 -12.31
C GLU A 60 46.61 29.98 -13.05
N ASN A 61 45.95 29.07 -12.35
CA ASN A 61 45.54 27.78 -12.93
C ASN A 61 44.12 27.81 -13.53
N SER A 62 43.46 28.97 -13.53
CA SER A 62 42.07 29.18 -14.01
C SER A 62 41.10 28.17 -13.42
N LYS A 63 41.13 28.03 -12.07
CA LYS A 63 40.23 27.15 -11.32
C LYS A 63 39.32 27.95 -10.37
N LEU A 64 38.07 27.56 -10.29
CA LEU A 64 37.08 28.09 -9.36
C LEU A 64 36.51 26.95 -8.54
N LYS A 65 36.54 27.07 -7.21
CA LYS A 65 35.91 26.11 -6.30
C LYS A 65 34.73 26.79 -5.61
N LEU A 66 33.57 26.16 -5.70
CA LEU A 66 32.34 26.63 -5.07
C LEU A 66 31.85 25.52 -4.11
N ASP A 67 31.78 25.86 -2.82
CA ASP A 67 31.09 25.00 -1.85
C ASP A 67 29.71 25.58 -1.63
N MET A 68 28.70 24.75 -1.90
CA MET A 68 27.29 25.12 -1.87
C MET A 68 26.64 24.62 -0.58
N ASN A 69 25.59 25.32 -0.15
CA ASN A 69 24.75 24.84 0.95
C ASN A 69 24.00 23.56 0.61
N ALA A 70 23.45 22.90 1.63
CA ALA A 70 22.73 21.61 1.47
C ALA A 70 21.58 21.68 0.45
N ALA A 71 20.89 22.83 0.33
CA ALA A 71 19.79 23.03 -0.60
C ALA A 71 20.20 22.77 -2.07
N TYR A 72 21.45 23.06 -2.46
CA TYR A 72 21.96 22.75 -3.79
C TYR A 72 21.89 21.25 -4.10
N GLY A 73 22.25 20.41 -3.13
CA GLY A 73 22.23 18.96 -3.27
C GLY A 73 20.80 18.36 -3.33
N TYR A 74 19.77 19.12 -2.97
CA TYR A 74 18.39 18.68 -2.99
C TYR A 74 17.66 18.99 -4.30
N VAL A 75 18.30 19.70 -5.24
CA VAL A 75 17.71 20.02 -6.54
C VAL A 75 17.48 18.75 -7.35
N PRO A 76 16.25 18.48 -7.85
CA PRO A 76 15.99 17.37 -8.76
C PRO A 76 16.83 17.47 -10.04
N GLU A 77 17.16 16.32 -10.63
CA GLU A 77 18.01 16.27 -11.83
C GLU A 77 19.33 17.04 -11.66
N LEU A 78 19.92 16.89 -10.50
CA LEU A 78 21.09 17.66 -10.05
C LEU A 78 22.23 17.70 -11.09
N ALA A 79 22.47 16.63 -11.85
CA ALA A 79 23.50 16.58 -12.88
C ALA A 79 23.28 17.64 -13.98
N GLY A 80 22.07 17.74 -14.51
CA GLY A 80 21.69 18.72 -15.53
C GLY A 80 21.71 20.15 -14.99
N TYR A 81 21.19 20.34 -13.78
CA TYR A 81 21.21 21.62 -13.08
C TYR A 81 22.66 22.10 -12.83
N ASN A 82 23.52 21.23 -12.29
CA ASN A 82 24.94 21.56 -12.03
C ASN A 82 25.69 21.86 -13.33
N ALA A 83 25.44 21.13 -14.42
CA ALA A 83 26.06 21.45 -15.71
C ALA A 83 25.69 22.85 -16.20
N THR A 84 24.42 23.25 -16.06
CA THR A 84 23.92 24.59 -16.39
C THR A 84 24.57 25.64 -15.51
N VAL A 85 24.65 25.41 -14.19
CA VAL A 85 25.30 26.33 -13.24
C VAL A 85 26.77 26.52 -13.58
N LYS A 86 27.53 25.44 -13.76
CA LYS A 86 28.96 25.50 -14.16
C LYS A 86 29.17 26.32 -15.43
N SER A 87 28.32 26.13 -16.45
CA SER A 87 28.40 26.87 -17.71
C SER A 87 28.12 28.35 -17.51
N LYS A 88 27.03 28.72 -16.82
CA LYS A 88 26.66 30.13 -16.56
C LYS A 88 27.70 30.86 -15.70
N VAL A 89 28.22 30.18 -14.67
CA VAL A 89 29.26 30.76 -13.80
C VAL A 89 30.55 30.96 -14.54
N ALA A 90 30.97 29.98 -15.38
CA ALA A 90 32.20 30.16 -16.20
C ALA A 90 32.12 31.35 -17.14
N MET A 91 30.92 31.69 -17.65
CA MET A 91 30.68 32.85 -18.52
C MET A 91 30.78 34.23 -17.79
N MET A 92 30.83 34.23 -16.47
CA MET A 92 30.94 35.49 -15.69
C MET A 92 32.35 36.06 -15.65
N PHE A 93 33.34 35.33 -16.18
CA PHE A 93 34.77 35.71 -16.13
C PHE A 93 35.31 35.92 -17.53
N ASP A 94 36.30 36.85 -17.64
CA ASP A 94 36.92 37.24 -18.93
C ASP A 94 37.72 36.11 -19.61
N LYS A 95 38.04 35.05 -18.88
CA LYS A 95 38.68 33.84 -19.40
C LYS A 95 37.96 32.59 -18.85
N PRO A 96 38.05 31.44 -19.53
CA PRO A 96 37.41 30.22 -19.11
C PRO A 96 38.04 29.69 -17.80
N TYR A 97 37.18 29.44 -16.79
CA TYR A 97 37.59 28.79 -15.55
C TYR A 97 37.00 27.37 -15.52
N SER A 98 37.78 26.43 -14.99
CA SER A 98 37.29 25.12 -14.59
C SER A 98 36.56 25.26 -13.24
N VAL A 99 35.25 25.03 -13.23
CA VAL A 99 34.43 25.16 -12.05
C VAL A 99 34.26 23.83 -11.35
N GLU A 100 34.76 23.68 -10.14
CA GLU A 100 34.53 22.56 -9.23
C GLU A 100 33.43 22.96 -8.24
N VAL A 101 32.44 22.09 -8.07
CA VAL A 101 31.33 22.34 -7.13
C VAL A 101 31.31 21.23 -6.09
N THR A 102 31.21 21.63 -4.82
CA THR A 102 30.99 20.75 -3.68
C THR A 102 29.73 21.19 -2.92
N VAL A 103 29.18 20.29 -2.12
CA VAL A 103 28.10 20.57 -1.17
C VAL A 103 28.57 20.09 0.19
N GLY A 104 28.84 21.04 1.09
CA GLY A 104 29.45 20.73 2.39
C GLY A 104 30.79 19.96 2.25
N GLY A 105 31.61 20.32 1.27
CA GLY A 105 32.90 19.69 0.98
C GLY A 105 32.80 18.38 0.16
N VAL A 106 31.62 17.83 -0.10
CA VAL A 106 31.41 16.62 -0.92
C VAL A 106 31.31 17.01 -2.39
N PRO A 107 32.13 16.47 -3.32
CA PRO A 107 31.97 16.70 -4.75
C PRO A 107 30.55 16.42 -5.22
N VAL A 108 29.94 17.37 -5.93
CA VAL A 108 28.53 17.30 -6.33
C VAL A 108 28.23 16.08 -7.23
N GLU A 109 29.22 15.64 -8.00
CA GLU A 109 29.11 14.44 -8.86
C GLU A 109 28.85 13.16 -8.05
N ARG A 110 29.22 13.13 -6.77
CA ARG A 110 28.86 12.03 -5.87
C ARG A 110 27.39 12.05 -5.47
N LEU A 111 26.73 13.19 -5.61
CA LEU A 111 25.31 13.37 -5.24
C LEU A 111 24.35 13.05 -6.39
N TYR A 112 24.84 12.77 -7.60
CA TYR A 112 23.97 12.45 -8.73
C TYR A 112 23.23 11.11 -8.52
N SER A 113 22.00 11.07 -8.92
CA SER A 113 21.19 9.84 -8.81
C SER A 113 21.70 8.69 -9.71
N ASP A 114 22.38 9.04 -10.81
CA ASP A 114 23.02 8.12 -11.74
C ASP A 114 24.51 7.84 -11.46
N ALA A 115 25.08 8.41 -10.38
CA ALA A 115 26.46 8.15 -9.98
C ALA A 115 26.70 6.63 -9.79
N GLY A 116 27.79 6.13 -10.38
CA GLY A 116 28.08 4.69 -10.50
C GLY A 116 28.55 4.03 -9.20
N TYR A 117 27.82 4.19 -8.09
CA TYR A 117 28.11 3.43 -6.87
C TYR A 117 27.78 1.97 -7.06
N SER A 118 28.81 1.13 -6.90
CA SER A 118 28.64 -0.31 -6.95
C SER A 118 27.69 -0.78 -5.83
N TYR A 119 26.62 -1.42 -6.23
CA TYR A 119 25.72 -2.15 -5.36
C TYR A 119 25.52 -3.53 -5.96
N VAL A 120 26.50 -4.40 -5.76
CA VAL A 120 26.44 -5.77 -6.30
C VAL A 120 26.11 -6.71 -5.17
N ARG A 121 24.84 -7.12 -5.07
CA ARG A 121 24.49 -8.36 -4.39
C ARG A 121 24.92 -9.51 -5.30
N LYS A 122 25.70 -10.46 -4.78
CA LYS A 122 25.87 -11.75 -5.47
C LYS A 122 24.48 -12.39 -5.56
N SER A 123 24.02 -12.66 -6.78
CA SER A 123 22.76 -13.36 -7.01
C SER A 123 22.76 -14.68 -6.25
N GLU A 124 21.79 -14.87 -5.38
CA GLU A 124 21.52 -16.16 -4.76
C GLU A 124 21.08 -17.15 -5.86
N LYS A 125 21.57 -18.37 -5.81
CA LYS A 125 21.22 -19.39 -6.83
C LYS A 125 19.74 -19.78 -6.79
N ALA A 126 19.10 -19.65 -5.61
CA ALA A 126 17.67 -19.87 -5.42
C ALA A 126 17.08 -18.69 -4.67
N PRO A 127 15.94 -18.10 -5.11
CA PRO A 127 15.23 -17.05 -4.39
C PRO A 127 14.72 -17.57 -3.04
N PHE A 128 14.42 -16.65 -2.11
CA PHE A 128 13.96 -17.02 -0.78
C PHE A 128 12.59 -17.73 -0.83
N VAL A 129 11.59 -17.07 -1.37
CA VAL A 129 10.25 -17.62 -1.63
C VAL A 129 9.93 -17.39 -3.10
N TYR A 130 9.46 -18.42 -3.78
CA TYR A 130 9.20 -18.37 -5.22
C TYR A 130 7.89 -19.11 -5.55
N ALA A 131 6.92 -18.42 -6.12
CA ALA A 131 5.67 -19.03 -6.55
C ALA A 131 5.87 -19.82 -7.84
N LEU A 132 5.58 -21.13 -7.81
CA LEU A 132 5.77 -22.05 -8.94
C LEU A 132 4.65 -21.97 -9.97
N ASP A 133 3.46 -21.55 -9.55
CA ASP A 133 2.25 -21.48 -10.37
C ASP A 133 2.01 -20.13 -11.03
N LYS A 134 2.94 -19.17 -10.89
CA LYS A 134 2.83 -17.90 -11.59
C LYS A 134 2.86 -18.08 -13.09
N THR A 135 1.81 -17.65 -13.75
CA THR A 135 1.67 -17.68 -15.21
C THR A 135 2.79 -16.89 -15.91
N ARG A 136 3.34 -15.89 -15.24
CA ARG A 136 4.40 -15.05 -15.74
C ARG A 136 5.29 -14.56 -14.60
N HIS A 137 6.61 -14.71 -14.77
CA HIS A 137 7.59 -14.11 -13.87
C HIS A 137 8.01 -12.74 -14.40
N PRO A 138 7.98 -11.67 -13.58
CA PRO A 138 8.26 -10.30 -14.01
C PRO A 138 9.78 -10.05 -14.10
N LYS A 139 10.45 -10.68 -15.06
CA LYS A 139 11.93 -10.64 -15.23
C LYS A 139 12.49 -9.23 -15.43
N LYS A 140 11.66 -8.28 -15.88
CA LYS A 140 12.03 -6.87 -16.03
C LYS A 140 11.49 -5.98 -14.90
N GLY A 141 10.83 -6.57 -13.92
CA GLY A 141 10.36 -5.93 -12.68
C GLY A 141 11.35 -6.12 -11.54
N LEU A 142 10.85 -6.65 -10.43
CA LEU A 142 11.55 -6.84 -9.16
C LEU A 142 11.76 -8.33 -8.81
N ASP A 143 11.71 -9.22 -9.80
CA ASP A 143 11.81 -10.66 -9.58
C ASP A 143 13.08 -11.01 -8.79
N GLY A 144 12.91 -11.77 -7.68
CA GLY A 144 13.97 -12.18 -6.78
C GLY A 144 14.53 -11.10 -5.85
N LYS A 145 13.94 -9.89 -5.78
CA LYS A 145 14.30 -8.87 -4.80
C LYS A 145 13.63 -9.14 -3.46
N VAL A 146 14.34 -8.85 -2.37
CA VAL A 146 13.83 -8.91 -1.00
C VAL A 146 13.81 -7.51 -0.42
N ILE A 147 12.64 -7.01 -0.07
CA ILE A 147 12.42 -5.66 0.44
C ILE A 147 11.90 -5.76 1.88
N ALA A 148 12.62 -5.15 2.82
CA ALA A 148 12.14 -4.98 4.19
C ALA A 148 11.46 -3.61 4.30
N MET A 149 10.19 -3.56 4.74
CA MET A 149 9.48 -2.31 4.86
C MET A 149 8.47 -2.30 6.00
N TRP A 150 8.14 -1.10 6.45
CA TRP A 150 7.14 -0.92 7.51
C TRP A 150 6.40 0.40 7.34
N GLN A 151 5.22 0.40 7.93
CA GLN A 151 4.29 1.50 7.99
C GLN A 151 4.39 2.15 9.39
N SER A 152 5.21 3.19 9.53
CA SER A 152 5.37 4.02 10.74
C SER A 152 5.45 3.20 12.05
N HIS A 153 4.71 3.61 13.05
CA HIS A 153 4.61 3.06 14.39
C HIS A 153 3.37 2.15 14.52
N GLY A 154 2.98 1.86 15.76
CA GLY A 154 1.76 1.13 16.08
C GLY A 154 1.37 1.33 17.55
N PHE A 155 0.25 0.75 17.93
CA PHE A 155 -0.24 0.76 19.29
C PHE A 155 0.80 0.13 20.23
N TYR A 156 1.17 0.81 21.32
CA TYR A 156 2.25 0.41 22.19
C TYR A 156 1.91 0.57 23.67
N PHE A 157 2.65 -0.13 24.52
CA PHE A 157 2.55 0.02 25.96
C PHE A 157 3.44 1.17 26.44
N GLU A 158 2.82 2.19 27.09
CA GLU A 158 3.55 3.29 27.75
C GLU A 158 3.76 2.98 29.24
N PRO A 159 4.98 2.62 29.65
CA PRO A 159 5.24 2.19 31.03
C PRO A 159 4.97 3.28 32.07
N LYS A 160 5.19 4.56 31.75
CA LYS A 160 4.98 5.66 32.70
C LYS A 160 3.49 5.86 33.03
N LEU A 161 2.61 5.61 32.05
CA LEU A 161 1.17 5.75 32.16
C LEU A 161 0.49 4.43 32.50
N ASN A 162 1.24 3.32 32.45
CA ASN A 162 0.73 1.95 32.64
C ASN A 162 -0.49 1.66 31.77
N ARG A 163 -0.44 2.06 30.50
CA ARG A 163 -1.54 1.87 29.54
C ARG A 163 -1.00 1.59 28.14
N TRP A 164 -1.84 1.01 27.30
CA TRP A 164 -1.62 0.93 25.86
C TRP A 164 -2.17 2.20 25.19
N GLU A 165 -1.44 2.74 24.24
CA GLU A 165 -1.81 3.97 23.54
C GLU A 165 -1.20 4.02 22.13
N TRP A 166 -1.72 4.93 21.30
CA TRP A 166 -1.10 5.28 20.02
C TRP A 166 0.13 6.16 20.26
N GLN A 167 1.10 6.07 19.36
CA GLN A 167 2.29 6.94 19.44
C GLN A 167 2.00 8.37 18.98
N ARG A 168 0.85 8.61 18.35
CA ARG A 168 0.43 9.93 17.86
C ARG A 168 -1.03 10.21 18.19
N ALA A 169 -1.36 11.51 18.14
CA ALA A 169 -2.69 11.98 18.44
C ALA A 169 -3.76 11.54 17.44
N ARG A 170 -4.97 11.40 17.94
CA ARG A 170 -6.20 11.17 17.17
C ARG A 170 -6.66 12.48 16.52
N ILE A 171 -6.31 12.68 15.24
CA ILE A 171 -6.54 13.93 14.53
C ILE A 171 -6.97 13.67 13.09
N PHE A 172 -7.89 14.49 12.55
CA PHE A 172 -8.40 14.39 11.18
C PHE A 172 -8.91 13.00 10.82
N GLN A 173 -9.67 12.37 11.75
CA GLN A 173 -10.30 11.05 11.62
C GLN A 173 -9.34 9.86 11.58
N THR A 174 -8.05 10.07 11.92
CA THR A 174 -7.02 9.03 11.86
C THR A 174 -5.97 9.21 12.97
N VAL A 175 -5.02 8.28 13.01
CA VAL A 175 -3.71 8.42 13.69
C VAL A 175 -2.61 8.04 12.70
N GLU A 176 -1.41 8.60 12.84
CA GLU A 176 -0.30 8.26 11.94
C GLU A 176 -0.05 6.74 11.88
N ASP A 177 -0.17 6.07 13.00
CA ASP A 177 0.03 4.64 13.20
C ASP A 177 -0.87 3.75 12.29
N LEU A 178 -2.07 4.21 11.96
CA LEU A 178 -3.01 3.56 11.02
C LEU A 178 -2.99 4.21 9.64
N TYR A 179 -2.81 5.53 9.59
CA TYR A 179 -2.79 6.29 8.35
C TYR A 179 -1.76 5.76 7.36
N THR A 180 -0.52 5.54 7.80
CA THR A 180 0.55 5.01 6.95
C THR A 180 0.29 3.59 6.47
N GLN A 181 -0.41 2.76 7.26
CA GLN A 181 -0.84 1.42 6.84
C GLN A 181 -1.74 1.45 5.61
N SER A 182 -2.60 2.48 5.50
CA SER A 182 -3.56 2.62 4.39
C SER A 182 -2.92 2.93 3.03
N PHE A 183 -1.64 3.25 2.99
CA PHE A 183 -0.81 3.30 1.77
C PHE A 183 -0.09 1.98 1.53
N VAL A 184 0.51 1.44 2.60
CA VAL A 184 1.48 0.34 2.50
C VAL A 184 0.77 -0.98 2.26
N MET A 185 -0.23 -1.33 3.07
CA MET A 185 -0.89 -2.64 3.03
C MET A 185 -1.76 -2.85 1.79
N PRO A 186 -2.68 -1.93 1.41
CA PRO A 186 -3.56 -2.16 0.27
C PRO A 186 -2.93 -1.82 -1.09
N TYR A 187 -1.84 -1.05 -1.12
CA TYR A 187 -1.28 -0.58 -2.39
C TYR A 187 0.20 -0.92 -2.57
N LEU A 188 1.10 -0.42 -1.70
CA LEU A 188 2.54 -0.49 -1.97
C LEU A 188 3.08 -1.92 -1.90
N MET A 189 2.75 -2.68 -0.85
CA MET A 189 3.17 -4.10 -0.74
C MET A 189 2.63 -4.92 -1.93
N PRO A 190 1.32 -4.89 -2.27
CA PRO A 190 0.82 -5.60 -3.44
C PRO A 190 1.48 -5.18 -4.76
N MET A 191 1.79 -3.89 -4.96
CA MET A 191 2.50 -3.44 -6.18
C MET A 191 3.90 -4.04 -6.27
N LEU A 192 4.65 -4.06 -5.18
CA LEU A 192 5.99 -4.65 -5.14
C LEU A 192 5.95 -6.17 -5.37
N GLU A 193 4.99 -6.86 -4.74
CA GLU A 193 4.80 -8.32 -4.89
C GLU A 193 4.30 -8.71 -6.29
N ASN A 194 3.40 -7.91 -6.87
CA ASN A 194 2.96 -8.06 -8.26
C ASN A 194 4.11 -7.86 -9.26
N ALA A 195 5.09 -7.04 -8.90
CA ALA A 195 6.32 -6.84 -9.66
C ALA A 195 7.41 -7.91 -9.39
N GLY A 196 7.15 -8.87 -8.49
CA GLY A 196 8.02 -10.03 -8.22
C GLY A 196 8.90 -9.93 -6.98
N ALA A 197 8.86 -8.82 -6.23
CA ALA A 197 9.59 -8.73 -4.98
C ALA A 197 8.99 -9.63 -3.90
N TYR A 198 9.83 -10.11 -2.98
CA TYR A 198 9.38 -10.66 -1.71
C TYR A 198 9.44 -9.55 -0.66
N VAL A 199 8.27 -9.16 -0.13
CA VAL A 199 8.16 -8.06 0.82
C VAL A 199 8.05 -8.61 2.23
N MET A 200 8.93 -8.16 3.13
CA MET A 200 8.94 -8.50 4.56
C MET A 200 8.54 -7.28 5.39
N SER A 201 7.72 -7.50 6.41
CA SER A 201 7.28 -6.48 7.35
C SER A 201 7.49 -6.95 8.79
N PRO A 202 7.95 -6.07 9.70
CA PRO A 202 8.05 -6.38 11.13
C PRO A 202 6.71 -6.19 11.87
N ARG A 203 5.59 -6.14 11.14
CA ARG A 203 4.23 -6.01 11.66
C ARG A 203 3.30 -6.98 10.95
N GLU A 204 2.18 -7.35 11.62
CA GLU A 204 1.15 -8.22 11.04
C GLU A 204 0.52 -7.54 9.81
N ARG A 205 0.25 -8.32 8.77
CA ARG A 205 -0.31 -7.87 7.49
C ARG A 205 -1.80 -8.22 7.33
N ASP A 206 -2.30 -9.18 8.10
CA ASP A 206 -3.70 -9.59 8.06
C ASP A 206 -4.51 -8.79 9.08
N THR A 207 -5.59 -8.18 8.62
CA THR A 207 -6.48 -7.35 9.46
C THR A 207 -7.54 -8.16 10.20
N ARG A 208 -7.61 -9.49 9.97
CA ARG A 208 -8.56 -10.37 10.63
C ARG A 208 -8.25 -10.55 12.10
N ARG A 209 -9.29 -10.58 12.93
CA ARG A 209 -9.20 -10.91 14.38
C ARG A 209 -9.00 -12.41 14.61
N ALA A 210 -9.42 -13.24 13.66
CA ALA A 210 -9.22 -14.68 13.72
C ALA A 210 -7.76 -15.04 13.43
N GLU A 211 -7.20 -15.95 14.24
CA GLU A 211 -5.91 -16.58 14.03
C GLU A 211 -6.04 -18.08 14.29
N LEU A 212 -5.56 -18.88 13.35
CA LEU A 212 -5.52 -20.32 13.47
C LEU A 212 -4.08 -20.76 13.34
N ILE A 213 -3.60 -21.48 14.37
CA ILE A 213 -2.25 -22.04 14.39
C ILE A 213 -2.40 -23.56 14.37
N VAL A 214 -1.69 -24.21 13.45
CA VAL A 214 -1.60 -25.68 13.38
C VAL A 214 -0.14 -26.07 13.52
N ASP A 215 0.16 -26.90 14.53
CA ASP A 215 1.50 -27.25 14.93
C ASP A 215 1.65 -28.76 15.20
N ASN A 216 2.85 -29.32 14.98
CA ASN A 216 3.13 -30.73 15.19
C ASN A 216 3.12 -31.14 16.68
N ASN A 217 3.27 -30.21 17.61
CA ASN A 217 3.22 -30.48 19.05
C ASN A 217 1.79 -30.42 19.64
N GLY A 218 0.80 -29.98 18.85
CA GLY A 218 -0.57 -29.79 19.35
C GLY A 218 -0.67 -28.54 20.24
N GLY A 219 -1.23 -28.69 21.45
CA GLY A 219 -1.47 -27.58 22.40
C GLY A 219 -2.77 -26.84 22.08
N PHE A 220 -2.74 -25.50 22.00
CA PHE A 220 -3.90 -24.69 21.59
C PHE A 220 -4.10 -24.65 20.06
N ALA A 221 -3.54 -25.64 19.33
CA ALA A 221 -3.67 -25.76 17.88
C ALA A 221 -5.16 -25.77 17.46
N ALA A 222 -5.47 -24.99 16.43
CA ALA A 222 -6.82 -24.87 15.87
C ALA A 222 -7.09 -25.87 14.73
N GLY A 223 -6.38 -27.02 14.72
CA GLY A 223 -6.50 -28.01 13.66
C GLY A 223 -5.61 -29.24 13.87
N ALA A 224 -5.38 -29.99 12.80
CA ALA A 224 -4.62 -31.23 12.84
C ALA A 224 -3.38 -31.16 11.94
N TYR A 225 -2.23 -31.54 12.52
CA TYR A 225 -1.02 -31.87 11.79
C TYR A 225 -0.98 -33.38 11.50
N ALA A 226 -0.57 -33.74 10.30
CA ALA A 226 -0.44 -35.17 9.93
C ALA A 226 0.76 -35.38 8.99
N GLU A 227 1.40 -36.56 9.14
CA GLU A 227 2.53 -37.00 8.31
C GLU A 227 2.14 -38.25 7.49
N SER A 228 2.65 -38.31 6.26
CA SER A 228 2.63 -39.52 5.46
C SER A 228 4.05 -39.85 5.03
N ASN A 229 4.50 -41.06 5.32
CA ASN A 229 5.84 -41.52 4.98
C ASN A 229 5.84 -42.15 3.57
N GLY A 230 6.76 -41.68 2.75
CA GLY A 230 7.11 -42.27 1.46
C GLY A 230 8.36 -43.14 1.57
N THR A 231 9.36 -42.87 0.73
CA THR A 231 10.66 -43.59 0.76
C THR A 231 11.42 -43.30 2.06
N GLU A 232 11.34 -42.06 2.54
CA GLU A 232 12.02 -41.56 3.75
C GLU A 232 10.95 -41.25 4.84
N ALA A 233 11.25 -41.53 6.11
CA ALA A 233 10.32 -41.29 7.19
C ALA A 233 10.59 -39.94 7.87
N TRP A 234 9.54 -39.26 8.32
CA TRP A 234 9.64 -38.11 9.18
C TRP A 234 10.25 -38.48 10.54
N THR A 235 11.09 -37.64 11.06
CA THR A 235 11.77 -37.82 12.38
C THR A 235 11.74 -36.52 13.16
N ASP A 236 11.99 -36.61 14.47
CA ASP A 236 12.19 -35.42 15.30
C ASP A 236 13.44 -34.65 14.86
N GLY A 237 13.30 -33.34 14.75
CA GLY A 237 14.35 -32.45 14.25
C GLY A 237 15.08 -31.68 15.35
N GLY A 238 14.49 -31.55 16.53
CA GLY A 238 14.99 -30.73 17.63
C GLY A 238 14.04 -29.61 18.05
N ALA A 239 14.53 -28.57 18.72
CA ALA A 239 13.71 -27.46 19.21
C ALA A 239 13.05 -26.65 18.08
N GLY A 240 11.78 -26.34 18.22
CA GLY A 240 10.95 -25.62 17.26
C GLY A 240 9.82 -24.85 17.93
N PHE A 241 8.80 -24.52 17.17
CA PHE A 241 7.60 -23.83 17.66
C PHE A 241 6.70 -24.75 18.48
N ALA A 242 5.98 -24.18 19.47
CA ALA A 242 4.79 -24.78 20.05
C ALA A 242 3.82 -23.72 20.55
N TYR A 243 2.54 -23.92 20.29
CA TYR A 243 1.46 -23.05 20.77
C TYR A 243 0.98 -23.54 22.14
N LYS A 244 1.80 -23.36 23.19
CA LYS A 244 1.52 -23.84 24.55
C LYS A 244 0.64 -22.90 25.37
N THR A 245 0.61 -21.63 25.05
CA THR A 245 -0.18 -20.61 25.72
C THR A 245 -0.76 -19.65 24.70
N LYS A 246 -1.88 -19.01 25.05
CA LYS A 246 -2.52 -18.01 24.17
C LYS A 246 -1.88 -16.63 24.31
N THR A 247 -1.20 -16.37 25.41
CA THR A 247 -0.54 -15.10 25.69
C THR A 247 0.90 -15.34 26.14
N TYR A 248 1.78 -14.39 25.83
CA TYR A 248 3.22 -14.48 26.10
C TYR A 248 3.66 -13.25 26.89
N LYS A 249 4.41 -13.49 27.94
CA LYS A 249 5.08 -12.43 28.69
C LYS A 249 6.36 -12.00 27.97
N ASP A 250 6.90 -10.87 28.38
CA ASP A 250 8.19 -10.40 27.88
C ASP A 250 9.26 -11.48 27.93
N PHE A 251 10.06 -11.58 26.89
CA PHE A 251 11.16 -12.53 26.68
C PHE A 251 10.75 -14.00 26.48
N GLU A 252 9.47 -14.34 26.51
CA GLU A 252 8.99 -15.67 26.11
C GLU A 252 9.02 -15.77 24.57
N ASN A 253 9.50 -16.92 24.08
CA ASN A 253 9.65 -17.15 22.64
C ASN A 253 9.02 -18.50 22.24
N PRO A 254 7.90 -18.50 21.51
CA PRO A 254 7.18 -19.73 21.15
C PRO A 254 8.00 -20.67 20.25
N PHE A 255 9.01 -20.17 19.53
CA PHE A 255 9.87 -20.98 18.66
C PHE A 255 10.95 -21.77 19.40
N ARG A 256 10.93 -21.76 20.74
CA ARG A 256 11.81 -22.55 21.61
C ARG A 256 11.05 -23.54 22.50
N ASP A 257 9.72 -23.54 22.41
CA ASP A 257 8.86 -24.28 23.33
C ASP A 257 8.45 -25.65 22.79
N GLY A 258 8.64 -25.91 21.53
CA GLY A 258 8.25 -27.12 20.82
C GLY A 258 9.39 -27.82 20.10
N THR A 259 9.01 -28.58 19.09
CA THR A 259 9.92 -29.34 18.23
C THR A 259 9.50 -29.18 16.77
N PHE A 260 10.49 -29.22 15.86
CA PHE A 260 10.22 -29.32 14.44
C PHE A 260 10.43 -30.75 13.93
N ARG A 261 9.84 -31.07 12.77
CA ARG A 261 9.97 -32.35 12.07
C ARG A 261 10.92 -32.23 10.91
N LYS A 262 11.66 -33.32 10.58
CA LYS A 262 12.55 -33.36 9.42
C LYS A 262 12.46 -34.69 8.66
N VAL A 263 12.73 -34.62 7.35
CA VAL A 263 12.78 -35.77 6.45
C VAL A 263 13.85 -35.56 5.38
N ALA A 264 14.51 -36.63 4.94
CA ALA A 264 15.42 -36.56 3.80
C ALA A 264 14.66 -36.21 2.51
N SER A 265 15.27 -35.35 1.70
CA SER A 265 14.70 -34.96 0.41
C SER A 265 14.72 -36.11 -0.60
N THR A 266 13.72 -36.17 -1.43
CA THR A 266 13.55 -37.23 -2.43
C THR A 266 13.43 -36.69 -3.85
N LYS A 267 13.60 -37.59 -4.82
CA LYS A 267 13.33 -37.34 -6.22
C LYS A 267 12.35 -38.40 -6.74
N GLY A 268 11.14 -37.95 -7.10
CA GLY A 268 10.14 -38.87 -7.68
C GLY A 268 8.83 -38.92 -6.90
N LYS A 269 7.99 -39.93 -7.22
CA LYS A 269 6.58 -39.94 -6.82
C LYS A 269 6.30 -40.46 -5.41
N ASN A 270 7.22 -41.16 -4.77
CA ASN A 270 7.03 -41.73 -3.42
C ASN A 270 7.65 -40.82 -2.36
N ALA A 271 7.22 -39.57 -2.35
CA ALA A 271 7.68 -38.55 -1.40
C ALA A 271 6.87 -38.61 -0.11
N SER A 272 7.50 -38.28 1.00
CA SER A 272 6.85 -38.04 2.27
C SER A 272 6.18 -36.67 2.26
N THR A 273 5.06 -36.54 2.97
CA THR A 273 4.31 -35.27 3.09
C THR A 273 4.01 -34.94 4.54
N ALA A 274 3.97 -33.65 4.84
CA ALA A 274 3.39 -33.10 6.05
C ALA A 274 2.18 -32.24 5.63
N SER A 275 1.11 -32.27 6.43
CA SER A 275 -0.11 -31.52 6.15
C SER A 275 -0.65 -30.83 7.40
N TRP A 276 -1.19 -29.62 7.19
CA TRP A 276 -1.82 -28.80 8.20
C TRP A 276 -3.27 -28.53 7.79
N SER A 277 -4.20 -29.03 8.60
CA SER A 277 -5.64 -28.86 8.39
C SER A 277 -6.19 -27.95 9.49
N ALA A 278 -7.08 -27.03 9.12
CA ALA A 278 -7.69 -26.07 10.04
C ALA A 278 -9.19 -25.99 9.80
N ASP A 279 -9.93 -25.58 10.83
CA ASP A 279 -11.36 -25.29 10.76
C ASP A 279 -11.55 -23.78 10.55
N ILE A 280 -11.70 -23.39 9.28
CA ILE A 280 -11.82 -21.98 8.87
C ILE A 280 -13.21 -21.46 9.26
N PRO A 281 -13.30 -20.42 10.13
CA PRO A 281 -14.59 -19.99 10.70
C PRO A 281 -15.55 -19.38 9.66
N GLU A 282 -15.03 -18.70 8.67
CA GLU A 282 -15.78 -18.09 7.57
C GLU A 282 -14.97 -18.09 6.28
N ALA A 283 -15.64 -18.17 5.14
CA ALA A 283 -14.95 -18.05 3.85
C ALA A 283 -14.38 -16.63 3.66
N GLY A 284 -13.19 -16.53 3.08
CA GLY A 284 -12.58 -15.22 2.80
C GLY A 284 -11.07 -15.28 2.63
N SER A 285 -10.45 -14.11 2.50
CA SER A 285 -9.01 -13.96 2.31
C SER A 285 -8.28 -13.96 3.65
N TYR A 286 -7.27 -14.82 3.78
CA TYR A 286 -6.43 -14.97 4.97
C TYR A 286 -4.96 -14.96 4.59
N ALA A 287 -4.14 -14.30 5.40
CA ALA A 287 -2.70 -14.48 5.31
C ALA A 287 -2.31 -15.89 5.76
N VAL A 288 -1.41 -16.52 5.03
CA VAL A 288 -0.86 -17.84 5.38
C VAL A 288 0.64 -17.71 5.57
N TYR A 289 1.10 -18.15 6.73
CA TYR A 289 2.51 -18.19 7.11
C TYR A 289 2.92 -19.65 7.41
N VAL A 290 4.17 -19.98 7.11
CA VAL A 290 4.78 -21.25 7.48
C VAL A 290 6.00 -21.01 8.36
N SER A 291 6.33 -21.98 9.20
CA SER A 291 7.61 -22.02 9.92
C SER A 291 8.35 -23.32 9.66
N TYR A 292 9.66 -23.28 9.85
CA TYR A 292 10.57 -24.40 9.66
C TYR A 292 11.90 -24.11 10.38
N ALA A 293 12.78 -25.10 10.49
CA ALA A 293 14.13 -24.91 10.97
C ALA A 293 15.13 -24.85 9.81
N THR A 294 16.12 -23.96 9.92
CA THR A 294 17.27 -23.92 9.01
C THR A 294 18.41 -24.79 9.56
N LEU A 295 18.80 -25.80 8.79
CA LEU A 295 19.91 -26.70 9.07
C LEU A 295 21.02 -26.53 8.03
N PRO A 296 22.28 -26.90 8.29
CA PRO A 296 23.33 -26.85 7.29
C PRO A 296 23.02 -27.64 6.01
N GLU A 297 22.29 -28.75 6.14
CA GLU A 297 21.87 -29.64 5.06
C GLU A 297 20.48 -29.31 4.48
N SER A 298 19.80 -28.25 4.94
CA SER A 298 18.47 -27.87 4.45
C SER A 298 18.44 -27.69 2.95
N THR A 299 17.30 -28.04 2.36
CA THR A 299 17.05 -27.85 0.92
C THR A 299 16.82 -26.37 0.56
N GLU A 300 17.23 -25.99 -0.65
CA GLU A 300 16.87 -24.71 -1.25
C GLU A 300 15.49 -24.74 -1.92
N LYS A 301 14.82 -25.89 -1.95
CA LYS A 301 13.64 -26.14 -2.81
C LYS A 301 12.52 -26.88 -2.10
N ALA A 302 12.22 -26.56 -0.85
CA ALA A 302 11.06 -27.09 -0.17
C ALA A 302 9.77 -26.64 -0.88
N VAL A 303 8.89 -27.56 -1.26
CA VAL A 303 7.67 -27.24 -1.98
C VAL A 303 6.47 -27.30 -1.06
N TYR A 304 5.91 -26.12 -0.80
CA TYR A 304 4.64 -25.94 -0.09
C TYR A 304 3.50 -25.76 -1.09
N THR A 305 2.37 -26.38 -0.81
CA THR A 305 1.10 -26.17 -1.53
C THR A 305 0.08 -25.60 -0.57
N VAL A 306 -0.47 -24.42 -0.90
CA VAL A 306 -1.63 -23.83 -0.22
C VAL A 306 -2.88 -24.22 -0.99
N HIS A 307 -3.81 -24.92 -0.32
CA HIS A 307 -5.08 -25.37 -0.90
C HIS A 307 -6.12 -24.26 -0.72
N THR A 308 -6.40 -23.52 -1.79
CA THR A 308 -7.31 -22.37 -1.75
C THR A 308 -8.66 -22.72 -2.37
N ALA A 309 -9.69 -21.96 -2.08
CA ALA A 309 -10.99 -22.09 -2.72
C ALA A 309 -10.93 -21.90 -4.26
N GLY A 310 -9.92 -21.14 -4.73
CA GLY A 310 -9.63 -20.90 -6.15
C GLY A 310 -8.72 -21.94 -6.81
N GLY A 311 -8.29 -22.99 -6.08
CA GLY A 311 -7.34 -24.01 -6.53
C GLY A 311 -5.98 -23.89 -5.87
N ASP A 312 -5.16 -24.92 -6.02
CA ASP A 312 -3.85 -25.01 -5.36
C ASP A 312 -2.88 -23.94 -5.81
N LYS A 313 -2.10 -23.43 -4.84
CA LYS A 313 -1.00 -22.48 -5.05
C LYS A 313 0.30 -23.07 -4.53
N GLN A 314 1.31 -23.14 -5.37
CA GLN A 314 2.58 -23.80 -5.02
C GLN A 314 3.72 -22.80 -4.87
N PHE A 315 4.50 -23.00 -3.80
CA PHE A 315 5.65 -22.18 -3.46
C PHE A 315 6.88 -23.03 -3.23
N GLN A 316 8.00 -22.63 -3.82
CA GLN A 316 9.31 -23.11 -3.45
C GLN A 316 9.92 -22.17 -2.40
N VAL A 317 10.29 -22.74 -1.25
CA VAL A 317 10.91 -22.01 -0.14
C VAL A 317 12.33 -22.51 0.05
N ASN A 318 13.29 -21.59 0.13
CA ASN A 318 14.69 -21.89 0.42
C ASN A 318 14.86 -21.99 1.94
N GLN A 319 14.85 -23.22 2.47
CA GLN A 319 14.98 -23.48 3.92
C GLN A 319 16.40 -23.31 4.48
N ARG A 320 17.39 -22.92 3.67
CA ARG A 320 18.72 -22.51 4.14
C ARG A 320 18.74 -21.12 4.77
N MET A 321 17.61 -20.43 4.77
CA MET A 321 17.43 -19.12 5.36
C MET A 321 16.03 -19.00 5.95
N GLY A 322 15.82 -18.09 6.90
CA GLY A 322 14.52 -17.77 7.47
C GLY A 322 13.93 -18.78 8.46
N GLY A 323 14.71 -19.74 8.97
CA GLY A 323 14.22 -20.70 9.96
C GLY A 323 13.96 -20.07 11.34
N GLY A 324 12.95 -20.61 12.06
CA GLY A 324 12.59 -20.17 13.41
C GLY A 324 11.81 -18.85 13.47
N THR A 325 11.06 -18.54 12.42
CA THR A 325 10.16 -17.39 12.36
C THR A 325 8.99 -17.65 11.40
N TRP A 326 8.01 -16.75 11.39
CA TRP A 326 6.89 -16.79 10.45
C TRP A 326 7.31 -16.30 9.06
N ILE A 327 7.15 -17.14 8.04
CA ILE A 327 7.43 -16.86 6.64
C ILE A 327 6.11 -16.74 5.88
N TYR A 328 5.82 -15.54 5.40
CA TYR A 328 4.60 -15.21 4.67
C TYR A 328 4.60 -15.83 3.27
N LEU A 329 3.54 -16.57 2.92
CA LEU A 329 3.35 -17.12 1.57
C LEU A 329 2.41 -16.27 0.71
N GLY A 330 1.44 -15.59 1.31
CA GLY A 330 0.45 -14.79 0.60
C GLY A 330 -0.86 -14.64 1.37
N HIS A 331 -1.80 -13.86 0.80
CA HIS A 331 -3.21 -13.88 1.15
C HIS A 331 -3.96 -14.79 0.17
N PHE A 332 -4.81 -15.68 0.71
CA PHE A 332 -5.52 -16.68 -0.07
C PHE A 332 -6.98 -16.78 0.33
N ASP A 333 -7.86 -16.88 -0.66
CA ASP A 333 -9.28 -17.15 -0.43
C ASP A 333 -9.43 -18.60 0.05
N LEU A 334 -9.82 -18.77 1.32
CA LEU A 334 -10.06 -20.06 1.95
C LEU A 334 -11.58 -20.28 2.09
N ALA A 335 -12.03 -21.52 1.89
CA ALA A 335 -13.40 -21.90 2.15
C ALA A 335 -13.64 -22.06 3.65
N ALA A 336 -14.88 -21.84 4.12
CA ALA A 336 -15.25 -22.14 5.49
C ALA A 336 -15.27 -23.66 5.76
N GLY A 337 -15.07 -24.04 7.03
CA GLY A 337 -15.08 -25.43 7.49
C GLY A 337 -13.70 -26.07 7.56
N SER A 338 -13.69 -27.34 7.94
CA SER A 338 -12.46 -28.09 8.22
C SER A 338 -11.88 -28.71 6.96
N HIS A 339 -10.67 -28.30 6.57
CA HIS A 339 -9.93 -28.85 5.43
C HIS A 339 -8.42 -28.65 5.57
N THR A 340 -7.66 -29.40 4.76
CA THR A 340 -6.21 -29.20 4.68
C THR A 340 -5.93 -27.86 3.98
N VAL A 341 -5.20 -26.97 4.65
CA VAL A 341 -4.85 -25.65 4.14
C VAL A 341 -3.46 -25.64 3.51
N VAL A 342 -2.49 -26.34 4.13
CA VAL A 342 -1.12 -26.39 3.62
C VAL A 342 -0.62 -27.83 3.58
N THR A 343 0.13 -28.16 2.52
CA THR A 343 0.93 -29.40 2.45
C THR A 343 2.37 -29.07 2.08
N LEU A 344 3.31 -29.85 2.63
CA LEU A 344 4.73 -29.81 2.32
C LEU A 344 5.18 -31.19 1.83
N THR A 345 5.96 -31.25 0.75
CA THR A 345 6.48 -32.51 0.22
C THR A 345 8.00 -32.61 0.34
N SER A 346 8.50 -33.83 0.60
CA SER A 346 9.94 -34.14 0.55
C SER A 346 10.49 -34.19 -0.88
N ASN A 347 9.64 -34.15 -1.90
CA ASN A 347 10.07 -34.14 -3.31
C ASN A 347 10.62 -32.76 -3.70
N THR A 348 11.91 -32.57 -3.61
CA THR A 348 12.64 -31.35 -4.03
C THR A 348 13.29 -31.50 -5.40
N GLY A 349 13.12 -32.67 -6.04
CA GLY A 349 13.85 -33.04 -7.27
C GLY A 349 15.32 -33.41 -7.03
N LYS A 350 15.78 -33.46 -5.79
CA LYS A 350 17.14 -33.86 -5.35
C LYS A 350 17.05 -34.81 -4.17
N THR A 351 18.11 -35.57 -3.93
CA THR A 351 18.32 -36.40 -2.75
C THR A 351 19.52 -35.89 -1.96
N GLY A 352 19.62 -36.24 -0.66
CA GLY A 352 20.76 -35.89 0.19
C GLY A 352 20.66 -34.51 0.84
N GLU A 353 19.54 -33.81 0.69
CA GLU A 353 19.20 -32.59 1.42
C GLU A 353 18.13 -32.92 2.48
N VAL A 354 17.79 -31.98 3.34
CA VAL A 354 16.78 -32.13 4.40
C VAL A 354 15.65 -31.12 4.17
N VAL A 355 14.40 -31.59 4.28
CA VAL A 355 13.19 -30.79 4.37
C VAL A 355 12.76 -30.74 5.84
N THR A 356 12.48 -29.55 6.34
CA THR A 356 12.00 -29.35 7.72
C THR A 356 10.58 -28.80 7.73
N ALA A 357 9.77 -29.19 8.70
CA ALA A 357 8.38 -28.81 8.90
C ALA A 357 8.16 -28.43 10.36
N ASP A 358 7.37 -27.38 10.60
CA ASP A 358 7.04 -26.90 11.94
C ASP A 358 5.57 -26.47 11.96
N ALA A 359 5.25 -25.21 12.20
CA ALA A 359 3.89 -24.72 12.30
C ALA A 359 3.39 -23.97 11.05
N VAL A 360 2.07 -23.86 10.93
CA VAL A 360 1.36 -22.98 9.97
C VAL A 360 0.46 -22.04 10.75
N LYS A 361 0.54 -20.73 10.40
CA LYS A 361 -0.31 -19.66 10.94
C LYS A 361 -1.22 -19.14 9.83
N ILE A 362 -2.52 -19.00 10.11
CA ILE A 362 -3.57 -18.54 9.21
C ILE A 362 -4.30 -17.38 9.86
N GLY A 363 -4.37 -16.23 9.19
CA GLY A 363 -5.02 -15.02 9.70
C GLY A 363 -4.13 -14.16 10.58
N GLY A 364 -4.65 -13.02 11.02
CA GLY A 364 -3.92 -11.98 11.77
C GLY A 364 -3.86 -12.21 13.26
N GLY A 365 -5.03 -12.32 13.89
CA GLY A 365 -5.18 -12.51 15.32
C GLY A 365 -5.25 -11.22 16.13
N MET A 366 -5.46 -11.39 17.42
CA MET A 366 -5.40 -10.35 18.45
C MET A 366 -3.98 -10.22 18.99
N GLY A 367 -3.66 -9.05 19.54
CA GLY A 367 -2.42 -8.86 20.31
C GLY A 367 -2.31 -9.87 21.44
N ASN A 368 -1.18 -10.55 21.54
CA ASN A 368 -0.99 -11.64 22.49
C ASN A 368 0.26 -11.48 23.38
N ILE A 369 0.91 -10.34 23.34
CA ILE A 369 2.05 -10.03 24.21
C ILE A 369 1.55 -9.27 25.43
N GLU A 370 1.70 -9.89 26.60
CA GLU A 370 1.37 -9.28 27.89
C GLU A 370 2.47 -8.31 28.31
N ARG A 371 2.08 -7.07 28.61
CA ARG A 371 3.00 -6.03 29.08
C ARG A 371 2.70 -5.63 30.51
N ARG A 372 3.74 -5.23 31.23
CA ARG A 372 3.69 -4.58 32.54
C ARG A 372 4.89 -3.66 32.72
N ILE A 373 4.86 -2.87 33.75
CA ILE A 373 5.99 -2.02 34.12
C ILE A 373 7.20 -2.89 34.50
N ALA A 374 8.36 -2.60 33.93
CA ALA A 374 9.57 -3.38 34.11
C ALA A 374 10.12 -3.34 35.57
N ASP A 375 10.70 -4.47 36.02
CA ASP A 375 11.32 -4.55 37.34
C ASP A 375 12.70 -3.87 37.40
N ASN A 376 13.38 -3.76 36.28
CA ASN A 376 14.75 -3.26 36.14
C ASN A 376 14.87 -1.75 35.87
N LEU A 377 13.88 -0.95 36.30
CA LEU A 377 13.94 0.50 36.21
C LEU A 377 15.03 1.06 37.12
N THR A 378 15.68 2.16 36.67
CA THR A 378 16.60 2.94 37.51
C THR A 378 15.83 3.69 38.62
N GLU A 379 16.54 4.15 39.68
CA GLU A 379 15.92 4.96 40.74
C GLU A 379 15.27 6.23 40.17
N GLU A 380 15.88 6.89 39.23
CA GLU A 380 15.32 8.06 38.55
C GLU A 380 14.02 7.69 37.83
N GLN A 381 13.99 6.63 37.02
CA GLN A 381 12.78 6.15 36.32
C GLN A 381 11.66 5.76 37.30
N VAL A 382 12.01 5.16 38.44
CA VAL A 382 11.05 4.82 39.51
C VAL A 382 10.46 6.08 40.14
N SER A 383 11.27 7.12 40.32
CA SER A 383 10.81 8.41 40.89
C SER A 383 9.83 9.16 39.98
N ASP A 384 9.87 8.89 38.69
CA ASP A 384 8.98 9.50 37.67
C ASP A 384 7.61 8.82 37.60
N LEU A 385 7.40 7.67 38.27
CA LEU A 385 6.14 6.94 38.27
C LEU A 385 5.12 7.61 39.18
N SER A 386 3.88 7.67 38.76
CA SER A 386 2.77 8.04 39.63
C SER A 386 2.58 7.01 40.77
N ALA A 387 1.92 7.41 41.85
CA ALA A 387 1.60 6.49 42.94
C ALA A 387 0.75 5.30 42.49
N VAL A 388 -0.20 5.50 41.57
CA VAL A 388 -1.02 4.45 40.99
C VAL A 388 -0.18 3.52 40.14
N THR A 389 0.67 4.04 39.25
CA THR A 389 1.58 3.25 38.41
C THR A 389 2.55 2.41 39.26
N MET A 390 3.04 2.97 40.36
CA MET A 390 3.89 2.22 41.31
C MET A 390 3.15 1.07 41.97
N ILE A 391 1.87 1.24 42.37
CA ILE A 391 1.05 0.17 42.91
C ILE A 391 0.88 -0.96 41.90
N ASP A 392 0.58 -0.65 40.67
CA ASP A 392 0.42 -1.66 39.60
C ASP A 392 1.72 -2.40 39.28
N ARG A 393 2.87 -1.71 39.33
CA ARG A 393 4.18 -2.32 39.20
C ARG A 393 4.43 -3.34 40.31
N LEU A 394 4.21 -2.98 41.58
CA LEU A 394 4.39 -3.86 42.72
C LEU A 394 3.39 -5.03 42.72
N ALA A 395 2.20 -4.86 42.19
CA ALA A 395 1.21 -5.91 42.02
C ALA A 395 1.51 -6.84 40.83
N HIS A 396 2.50 -6.54 40.00
CA HIS A 396 2.81 -7.26 38.77
C HIS A 396 1.62 -7.44 37.84
N ASN A 397 0.83 -6.41 37.65
CA ASN A 397 -0.35 -6.43 36.78
C ASN A 397 0.06 -6.47 35.31
N TYR A 398 -0.24 -7.59 34.65
CA TYR A 398 -0.04 -7.74 33.20
C TYR A 398 -1.28 -7.32 32.44
N GLN A 399 -1.11 -6.74 31.26
CA GLN A 399 -2.19 -6.33 30.36
C GLN A 399 -1.85 -6.57 28.89
N LEU A 400 -2.86 -6.95 28.10
CA LEU A 400 -2.83 -7.04 26.66
C LEU A 400 -3.27 -5.72 26.05
N SER A 401 -2.95 -5.50 24.76
CA SER A 401 -3.46 -4.36 24.00
C SER A 401 -4.99 -4.35 23.87
N GLY A 402 -5.59 -5.53 23.81
CA GLY A 402 -7.00 -5.72 23.51
C GLY A 402 -7.39 -5.47 22.04
N TYR A 403 -6.42 -5.12 21.20
CA TYR A 403 -6.62 -4.76 19.79
C TYR A 403 -6.12 -5.87 18.85
N PRO A 404 -6.57 -5.87 17.57
CA PRO A 404 -6.04 -6.74 16.53
C PRO A 404 -4.53 -6.51 16.35
N ARG A 405 -3.77 -7.58 16.11
CA ARG A 405 -2.30 -7.54 16.04
C ARG A 405 -1.77 -6.59 14.96
N PHE A 406 -2.50 -6.38 13.85
CA PHE A 406 -2.07 -5.46 12.81
C PHE A 406 -1.96 -4.00 13.30
N THR A 407 -2.66 -3.63 14.38
CA THR A 407 -2.58 -2.30 14.97
C THR A 407 -1.34 -2.10 15.84
N GLU A 408 -0.79 -3.19 16.38
CA GLU A 408 0.33 -3.13 17.31
C GLU A 408 1.65 -2.74 16.65
N GLY A 409 2.55 -2.16 17.44
CA GLY A 409 3.92 -1.83 17.04
C GLY A 409 4.75 -3.05 16.68
N ALA A 410 5.84 -2.83 15.97
CA ALA A 410 6.73 -3.88 15.47
C ALA A 410 7.32 -4.77 16.57
N ARG A 411 7.60 -4.17 17.73
CA ARG A 411 8.17 -4.88 18.89
C ARG A 411 7.38 -6.14 19.25
N TYR A 412 6.07 -6.09 19.27
CA TYR A 412 5.19 -7.19 19.70
C TYR A 412 5.08 -8.29 18.64
N TRP A 413 4.93 -7.90 17.37
CA TRP A 413 4.98 -8.85 16.28
C TRP A 413 6.31 -9.61 16.23
N LEU A 414 7.44 -8.90 16.38
CA LEU A 414 8.76 -9.52 16.32
C LEU A 414 8.97 -10.55 17.46
N GLN A 415 8.49 -10.26 18.66
CA GLN A 415 8.49 -11.25 19.74
C GLN A 415 7.64 -12.47 19.38
N TRP A 416 6.40 -12.28 18.92
CA TRP A 416 5.51 -13.35 18.45
C TRP A 416 6.11 -14.15 17.30
N ALA A 417 6.90 -13.51 16.45
CA ALA A 417 7.60 -14.13 15.32
C ALA A 417 8.92 -14.79 15.70
N GLY A 418 9.24 -14.96 16.99
CA GLY A 418 10.41 -15.69 17.44
C GLY A 418 11.75 -14.96 17.31
N VAL A 419 11.73 -13.67 16.98
CA VAL A 419 12.94 -12.83 16.88
C VAL A 419 13.58 -12.69 18.28
N PRO A 420 14.94 -12.64 18.40
CA PRO A 420 15.60 -12.48 19.70
C PRO A 420 15.26 -11.15 20.41
N ASP A 421 15.22 -11.19 21.72
CA ASP A 421 14.97 -10.03 22.60
C ASP A 421 15.95 -8.88 22.36
N SER A 422 17.21 -9.17 22.08
CA SER A 422 18.21 -8.16 21.70
C SER A 422 17.85 -7.36 20.43
N VAL A 423 16.90 -7.83 19.63
CA VAL A 423 16.37 -7.14 18.44
C VAL A 423 15.09 -6.41 18.76
N TYR A 424 14.08 -7.08 19.34
CA TYR A 424 12.77 -6.47 19.56
C TYR A 424 12.67 -5.64 20.86
N SER A 425 13.53 -5.86 21.83
CA SER A 425 13.52 -5.15 23.13
C SER A 425 14.92 -4.71 23.57
N PRO A 426 15.62 -3.86 22.77
CA PRO A 426 16.97 -3.40 23.11
C PRO A 426 17.05 -2.56 24.40
N SER A 427 15.94 -2.12 24.98
CA SER A 427 15.87 -1.50 26.31
C SER A 427 15.59 -2.52 27.43
N HIS A 428 15.50 -3.82 27.12
CA HIS A 428 15.14 -4.87 28.05
C HIS A 428 13.80 -4.67 28.76
N GLY A 429 12.77 -4.24 27.99
CA GLY A 429 11.40 -4.08 28.46
C GLY A 429 11.13 -2.78 29.24
N VAL A 430 12.10 -1.88 29.32
CA VAL A 430 11.99 -0.63 30.09
C VAL A 430 11.22 0.45 29.35
N ASN A 431 11.31 0.48 28.02
CA ASN A 431 10.74 1.55 27.20
C ASN A 431 10.31 1.02 25.83
N ASP A 432 9.02 0.71 25.70
CA ASP A 432 8.47 0.12 24.48
C ASP A 432 8.47 1.10 23.30
N TYR A 433 8.33 2.39 23.55
CA TYR A 433 8.47 3.40 22.51
C TYR A 433 9.86 3.36 21.85
N ASN A 434 10.91 3.34 22.67
CA ASN A 434 12.27 3.24 22.17
C ASN A 434 12.55 1.89 21.51
N ASP A 435 12.00 0.82 22.06
CA ASP A 435 12.14 -0.52 21.49
C ASP A 435 11.46 -0.61 20.13
N ASP A 436 10.26 -0.04 19.96
CA ASP A 436 9.52 -0.11 18.73
C ASP A 436 10.22 0.58 17.55
N TYR A 437 10.72 1.82 17.72
CA TYR A 437 11.42 2.47 16.59
C TYR A 437 12.81 1.89 16.32
N ARG A 438 13.46 1.31 17.34
CA ARG A 438 14.80 0.72 17.19
C ARG A 438 14.75 -0.68 16.60
N CYS A 439 13.77 -1.48 17.00
CA CYS A 439 13.69 -2.89 16.58
C CYS A 439 13.56 -3.03 15.06
N ARG A 440 12.92 -2.09 14.37
CA ARG A 440 12.71 -2.15 12.91
C ARG A 440 14.02 -2.17 12.14
N GLY A 441 14.96 -1.26 12.46
CA GLY A 441 16.28 -1.24 11.83
C GLY A 441 17.17 -2.43 12.26
N LEU A 442 17.09 -2.85 13.53
CA LEU A 442 17.81 -4.02 14.04
C LEU A 442 17.29 -5.31 13.38
N TRP A 443 16.00 -5.42 13.17
CA TRP A 443 15.38 -6.55 12.49
C TRP A 443 15.86 -6.71 11.05
N VAL A 444 16.01 -5.62 10.28
CA VAL A 444 16.59 -5.69 8.92
C VAL A 444 17.98 -6.34 8.97
N ASN A 445 18.81 -5.95 9.94
CA ASN A 445 20.14 -6.51 10.10
C ASN A 445 20.11 -7.98 10.59
N TYR A 446 19.13 -8.35 11.41
CA TYR A 446 18.91 -9.74 11.84
C TYR A 446 18.45 -10.62 10.66
N LEU A 447 17.55 -10.13 9.82
CA LEU A 447 17.19 -10.83 8.59
C LEU A 447 18.41 -11.11 7.71
N ALA A 448 19.25 -10.09 7.51
CA ALA A 448 20.39 -10.13 6.59
C ALA A 448 21.65 -10.79 7.18
N GLY A 449 21.72 -10.97 8.49
CA GLY A 449 22.86 -11.58 9.17
C GLY A 449 23.16 -13.00 8.67
N GLY A 450 24.43 -13.30 8.37
CA GLY A 450 24.87 -14.55 7.75
C GLY A 450 24.82 -14.57 6.23
N SER A 451 24.04 -13.68 5.61
CA SER A 451 23.97 -13.56 4.15
C SER A 451 25.17 -12.79 3.55
N SER A 452 25.21 -12.71 2.23
CA SER A 452 26.20 -11.88 1.50
C SER A 452 26.11 -10.38 1.85
N VAL A 453 25.01 -9.94 2.44
CA VAL A 453 24.77 -8.55 2.88
C VAL A 453 25.46 -8.25 4.19
N ILE A 454 25.36 -9.14 5.18
CA ILE A 454 26.04 -9.02 6.49
C ILE A 454 26.73 -10.34 6.84
N PRO A 455 27.83 -10.69 6.19
CA PRO A 455 28.45 -12.01 6.33
C PRO A 455 29.11 -12.24 7.71
N GLY A 456 29.41 -11.16 8.45
CA GLY A 456 30.11 -11.21 9.74
C GLY A 456 29.21 -11.30 10.98
N LYS A 457 27.89 -11.37 10.83
CA LYS A 457 26.93 -11.43 11.95
C LYS A 457 26.00 -12.62 11.79
N ALA A 458 25.60 -13.23 12.89
CA ALA A 458 24.54 -14.24 12.87
C ALA A 458 23.17 -13.61 12.62
N GLY A 459 22.29 -14.33 11.92
CA GLY A 459 20.94 -13.92 11.63
C GLY A 459 20.19 -14.97 10.82
N LEU A 460 19.15 -14.55 10.08
CA LEU A 460 18.31 -15.46 9.32
C LEU A 460 18.81 -15.77 7.89
N ASN A 461 19.99 -15.28 7.53
CA ASN A 461 20.63 -15.50 6.23
C ASN A 461 19.82 -15.01 5.01
N ILE A 462 18.84 -14.13 5.22
CA ILE A 462 17.98 -13.61 4.16
C ILE A 462 18.66 -12.39 3.52
N PRO A 463 18.99 -12.42 2.22
CA PRO A 463 19.71 -11.33 1.57
C PRO A 463 18.79 -10.16 1.22
N VAL A 464 18.46 -9.31 2.19
CA VAL A 464 17.66 -8.10 2.01
C VAL A 464 18.34 -7.13 1.03
N ASP A 465 17.59 -6.59 0.06
CA ASP A 465 18.12 -5.68 -0.96
C ASP A 465 18.00 -4.20 -0.58
N LEU A 466 16.92 -3.81 0.08
CA LEU A 466 16.73 -2.46 0.62
C LEU A 466 15.76 -2.46 1.81
N SER A 467 15.75 -1.36 2.58
CA SER A 467 14.73 -1.10 3.59
C SER A 467 14.02 0.23 3.36
N PHE A 468 12.73 0.27 3.70
CA PHE A 468 11.88 1.41 3.48
C PHE A 468 10.96 1.66 4.68
N ALA A 469 11.08 2.85 5.29
CA ALA A 469 10.22 3.31 6.37
C ALA A 469 9.22 4.34 5.82
N PHE A 470 7.93 4.08 5.96
CA PHE A 470 6.89 4.99 5.55
C PHE A 470 6.33 5.73 6.77
N HIS A 471 6.53 7.03 6.84
CA HIS A 471 6.06 7.93 7.88
C HIS A 471 5.29 9.11 7.30
N SER A 472 4.68 9.91 8.17
CA SER A 472 4.16 11.24 7.87
C SER A 472 4.64 12.25 8.90
N ASP A 473 4.92 13.48 8.46
CA ASP A 473 5.42 14.57 9.31
C ASP A 473 4.33 15.09 10.27
N ALA A 474 4.75 15.83 11.27
CA ALA A 474 3.89 16.51 12.25
C ALA A 474 3.85 18.04 12.07
N GLY A 475 4.32 18.57 10.94
CA GLY A 475 4.30 20.02 10.65
C GLY A 475 2.88 20.54 10.40
N THR A 476 2.62 21.79 10.70
CA THR A 476 1.34 22.47 10.47
C THR A 476 1.52 23.80 9.74
N THR A 477 0.48 24.20 8.98
CA THR A 477 0.40 25.53 8.36
C THR A 477 -0.85 26.27 8.81
N LYS A 478 -0.80 27.63 8.83
CA LYS A 478 -1.94 28.44 9.26
C LYS A 478 -2.89 28.82 8.13
N ASN A 479 -2.50 28.64 6.89
CA ASN A 479 -3.15 29.19 5.69
C ASN A 479 -3.50 28.14 4.63
N ASP A 480 -3.74 26.90 5.02
CA ASP A 480 -4.00 25.76 4.11
C ASP A 480 -2.91 25.49 3.07
N ASP A 481 -1.70 25.90 3.32
CA ASP A 481 -0.55 25.47 2.52
C ASP A 481 -0.20 24.01 2.86
N ILE A 482 0.25 23.29 1.85
CA ILE A 482 0.71 21.90 2.04
C ILE A 482 2.11 21.87 2.65
N ILE A 483 2.39 20.86 3.46
CA ILE A 483 3.74 20.54 3.95
C ILE A 483 4.53 19.82 2.85
N GLY A 484 3.94 18.85 2.15
CA GLY A 484 4.57 18.15 1.05
C GLY A 484 5.42 16.95 1.47
N THR A 485 6.48 16.65 0.70
CA THR A 485 7.22 15.40 0.80
C THR A 485 8.68 15.63 1.22
N LEU A 486 9.13 14.89 2.23
CA LEU A 486 10.52 14.87 2.72
C LEU A 486 11.07 13.44 2.68
N GLY A 487 12.31 13.27 2.21
CA GLY A 487 13.04 12.01 2.29
C GLY A 487 14.23 12.10 3.23
N ILE A 488 14.45 11.10 4.05
CA ILE A 488 15.56 11.03 5.00
C ILE A 488 16.39 9.79 4.67
N TYR A 489 17.71 9.97 4.61
CA TYR A 489 18.70 8.92 4.43
C TYR A 489 19.88 9.16 5.37
N CYS A 490 20.83 8.23 5.44
CA CYS A 490 22.03 8.43 6.25
C CYS A 490 23.25 7.84 5.56
N THR A 491 24.27 8.68 5.35
CA THR A 491 25.59 8.27 4.82
C THR A 491 26.64 8.07 5.90
N LYS A 492 26.30 8.29 7.19
CA LYS A 492 27.22 8.13 8.33
C LYS A 492 27.81 6.74 8.36
N GLY A 493 29.15 6.66 8.40
CA GLY A 493 29.89 5.41 8.37
C GLY A 493 30.39 5.03 6.95
N ASP A 494 30.08 5.82 5.93
CA ASP A 494 30.49 5.74 4.51
C ASP A 494 30.09 4.45 3.81
N LYS A 495 30.24 3.28 4.45
CA LYS A 495 30.02 1.97 3.86
C LYS A 495 29.09 1.09 4.70
N TYR A 496 28.38 0.22 4.03
CA TYR A 496 27.65 -0.89 4.64
C TYR A 496 28.62 -2.04 5.03
N ALA A 497 28.12 -3.02 5.78
CA ALA A 497 28.89 -4.19 6.22
C ALA A 497 29.54 -4.98 5.08
N ASN A 498 28.92 -4.98 3.89
CA ASN A 498 29.45 -5.63 2.67
C ASN A 498 30.47 -4.76 1.90
N GLY A 499 30.80 -3.57 2.41
CA GLY A 499 31.76 -2.65 1.79
C GLY A 499 31.20 -1.73 0.71
N THR A 500 29.90 -1.81 0.37
CA THR A 500 29.27 -0.91 -0.60
C THR A 500 29.01 0.47 0.01
N ASP A 501 28.93 1.51 -0.84
CA ASP A 501 28.83 2.91 -0.43
C ASP A 501 27.40 3.25 0.04
N ARG A 502 27.26 3.92 1.20
CA ARG A 502 25.97 4.38 1.76
C ARG A 502 25.30 5.47 0.94
N MET A 503 25.99 6.09 -0.03
CA MET A 503 25.37 6.97 -1.03
C MET A 503 24.26 6.28 -1.84
N ASN A 504 24.22 4.95 -1.89
CA ASN A 504 23.08 4.20 -2.41
C ASN A 504 21.75 4.55 -1.72
N SER A 505 21.77 4.84 -0.41
CA SER A 505 20.56 5.32 0.32
C SER A 505 20.09 6.67 -0.22
N ARG A 506 21.00 7.61 -0.49
CA ARG A 506 20.67 8.90 -1.09
C ARG A 506 20.04 8.74 -2.48
N GLN A 507 20.63 7.89 -3.32
CA GLN A 507 20.12 7.66 -4.67
C GLN A 507 18.73 7.03 -4.68
N LEU A 508 18.49 6.06 -3.79
CA LEU A 508 17.14 5.50 -3.57
C LEU A 508 16.14 6.60 -3.19
N THR A 509 16.52 7.43 -2.21
CA THR A 509 15.69 8.55 -1.71
C THR A 509 15.36 9.53 -2.82
N ASP A 510 16.35 9.94 -3.62
CA ASP A 510 16.15 10.89 -4.71
C ASP A 510 15.20 10.35 -5.80
N MET A 511 15.38 9.09 -6.22
CA MET A 511 14.52 8.47 -7.22
C MET A 511 13.07 8.32 -6.72
N VAL A 512 12.87 7.90 -5.47
CA VAL A 512 11.52 7.78 -4.88
C VAL A 512 10.86 9.15 -4.75
N MET A 513 11.55 10.14 -4.18
CA MET A 513 11.07 11.51 -4.03
C MET A 513 10.70 12.18 -5.35
N SER A 514 11.53 12.00 -6.38
CA SER A 514 11.30 12.56 -7.71
C SER A 514 10.05 11.98 -8.37
N ASN A 515 9.84 10.65 -8.27
CA ASN A 515 8.64 10.02 -8.79
C ASN A 515 7.38 10.49 -8.04
N ILE A 516 7.41 10.54 -6.69
CA ILE A 516 6.26 11.02 -5.90
C ILE A 516 5.87 12.45 -6.32
N CYS A 517 6.83 13.37 -6.29
CA CYS A 517 6.54 14.77 -6.59
C CYS A 517 6.09 15.00 -8.02
N SER A 518 6.67 14.28 -9.00
CA SER A 518 6.25 14.35 -10.40
C SER A 518 4.81 13.86 -10.58
N ASP A 519 4.46 12.71 -10.05
CA ASP A 519 3.13 12.11 -10.21
C ASP A 519 2.05 12.93 -9.50
N VAL A 520 2.33 13.39 -8.27
CA VAL A 520 1.38 14.21 -7.51
C VAL A 520 1.15 15.56 -8.19
N ARG A 521 2.21 16.20 -8.71
CA ARG A 521 2.06 17.45 -9.47
C ARG A 521 1.23 17.29 -10.73
N ALA A 522 1.35 16.18 -11.40
CA ALA A 522 0.59 15.91 -12.61
C ALA A 522 -0.90 15.61 -12.35
N GLN A 523 -1.26 15.04 -11.20
CA GLN A 523 -2.60 14.51 -10.99
C GLN A 523 -3.43 15.16 -9.87
N PHE A 524 -2.79 15.89 -8.95
CA PHE A 524 -3.44 16.42 -7.75
C PHE A 524 -3.17 17.91 -7.50
N ASP A 525 -1.91 18.32 -7.44
CA ASP A 525 -1.54 19.71 -7.14
C ASP A 525 -0.22 20.05 -7.81
N SER A 526 -0.27 20.89 -8.84
CA SER A 526 0.91 21.32 -9.60
C SER A 526 1.97 22.05 -8.76
N LYS A 527 1.58 22.54 -7.57
CA LYS A 527 2.45 23.24 -6.61
C LYS A 527 2.95 22.32 -5.49
N TRP A 528 2.76 21.00 -5.61
CA TRP A 528 3.20 20.07 -4.58
C TRP A 528 4.66 20.24 -4.20
N ILE A 529 4.95 20.33 -2.91
CA ILE A 529 6.26 20.68 -2.39
C ILE A 529 7.16 19.44 -2.29
N ARG A 530 8.28 19.48 -3.01
CA ARG A 530 9.43 18.61 -2.75
C ARG A 530 10.31 19.34 -1.74
N ARG A 531 10.23 18.97 -0.47
CA ARG A 531 10.94 19.67 0.62
C ARG A 531 12.46 19.45 0.50
N GLY A 532 13.00 18.43 0.98
CA GLY A 532 14.42 18.18 0.96
C GLY A 532 14.73 16.70 1.01
N MET A 533 16.00 16.39 0.99
CA MET A 533 16.52 15.05 1.31
C MET A 533 17.54 15.23 2.43
N TRP A 534 17.18 14.81 3.64
CA TRP A 534 18.05 15.02 4.79
C TRP A 534 19.04 13.85 4.96
N ASP A 535 20.33 14.15 4.94
CA ASP A 535 21.35 13.21 5.46
C ASP A 535 21.39 13.32 6.98
N ALA A 536 20.53 12.55 7.64
CA ALA A 536 20.32 12.66 9.07
C ALA A 536 20.37 11.31 9.79
N SER A 537 20.85 11.33 11.03
CA SER A 537 21.13 10.11 11.81
C SER A 537 19.87 9.51 12.47
N TYR A 538 18.74 9.49 11.73
CA TYR A 538 17.53 8.78 12.16
C TYR A 538 17.84 7.28 12.25
N TYR A 539 17.29 6.63 13.27
CA TYR A 539 17.65 5.23 13.57
C TYR A 539 17.33 4.30 12.40
N GLU A 540 16.14 4.45 11.79
CA GLU A 540 15.63 3.65 10.69
C GLU A 540 16.36 3.89 9.35
N ALA A 541 16.98 5.06 9.19
CA ALA A 541 17.82 5.38 8.01
C ALA A 541 19.29 4.95 8.22
N ARG A 542 19.78 4.98 9.48
CA ARG A 542 21.19 4.78 9.80
C ARG A 542 21.55 3.31 10.08
N VAL A 543 20.69 2.60 10.82
CA VAL A 543 21.01 1.27 11.35
C VAL A 543 20.98 0.15 10.29
N PRO A 544 20.05 0.14 9.32
CA PRO A 544 20.08 -0.89 8.30
C PRO A 544 21.40 -0.91 7.51
N GLU A 545 21.94 -2.11 7.30
CA GLU A 545 23.16 -2.35 6.51
C GLU A 545 22.85 -2.62 5.03
N VAL A 546 21.76 -2.05 4.54
CA VAL A 546 21.28 -2.04 3.16
C VAL A 546 20.90 -0.61 2.77
N PRO A 547 20.73 -0.28 1.47
CA PRO A 547 20.13 0.99 1.07
C PRO A 547 18.81 1.22 1.79
N ALA A 548 18.74 2.32 2.54
CA ALA A 548 17.63 2.64 3.43
C ALA A 548 17.15 4.06 3.20
N MET A 549 15.84 4.27 3.21
CA MET A 549 15.25 5.60 3.29
C MET A 549 14.06 5.60 4.25
N LEU A 550 13.84 6.76 4.86
CA LEU A 550 12.63 7.10 5.59
C LEU A 550 11.89 8.19 4.82
N LEU A 551 10.64 7.93 4.50
CA LEU A 551 9.75 8.88 3.82
C LEU A 551 8.86 9.55 4.84
N GLU A 552 8.85 10.87 4.85
CA GLU A 552 7.85 11.71 5.52
C GLU A 552 6.91 12.25 4.44
N LEU A 553 5.82 11.53 4.21
CA LEU A 553 4.84 11.90 3.21
C LEU A 553 3.79 12.81 3.83
N LEU A 554 3.76 14.08 3.40
CA LEU A 554 2.87 15.12 3.92
C LEU A 554 2.87 15.19 5.46
N SER A 555 1.91 15.88 6.06
CA SER A 555 1.76 15.91 7.52
C SER A 555 0.37 15.48 7.95
N HIS A 556 0.30 14.45 8.82
CA HIS A 556 -0.97 14.01 9.41
C HIS A 556 -1.60 15.07 10.34
N GLN A 557 -0.84 16.07 10.78
CA GLN A 557 -1.33 17.19 11.60
C GLN A 557 -1.72 18.41 10.76
N ASN A 558 -1.60 18.39 9.44
CA ASN A 558 -1.94 19.49 8.57
C ASN A 558 -3.21 19.20 7.76
N PHE A 559 -4.28 19.95 8.01
CA PHE A 559 -5.57 19.75 7.35
C PHE A 559 -5.47 19.79 5.82
N ALA A 560 -4.70 20.73 5.27
CA ALA A 560 -4.50 20.82 3.82
C ALA A 560 -3.90 19.54 3.22
N ASP A 561 -2.91 18.94 3.89
CA ASP A 561 -2.28 17.68 3.48
C ASP A 561 -3.27 16.50 3.62
N MET A 562 -4.04 16.46 4.71
CA MET A 562 -4.95 15.34 4.98
C MET A 562 -6.14 15.28 4.02
N ARG A 563 -6.51 16.38 3.36
CA ARG A 563 -7.49 16.38 2.26
C ARG A 563 -7.02 15.56 1.04
N TYR A 564 -5.70 15.41 0.85
CA TYR A 564 -5.10 14.47 -0.10
C TYR A 564 -4.85 13.11 0.54
N GLY A 565 -4.27 13.10 1.73
CA GLY A 565 -3.83 11.89 2.40
C GLY A 565 -4.93 10.86 2.68
N LEU A 566 -6.17 11.31 2.91
CA LEU A 566 -7.33 10.44 3.09
C LEU A 566 -7.96 9.96 1.78
N ASP A 567 -7.52 10.47 0.61
CA ASP A 567 -8.05 10.07 -0.69
C ASP A 567 -7.39 8.76 -1.19
N PRO A 568 -8.16 7.67 -1.42
CA PRO A 568 -7.63 6.41 -1.93
C PRO A 568 -6.95 6.54 -3.30
N THR A 569 -7.35 7.48 -4.15
CA THR A 569 -6.71 7.71 -5.46
C THR A 569 -5.32 8.35 -5.31
N PHE A 570 -5.16 9.23 -4.33
CA PHE A 570 -3.87 9.78 -3.95
C PHE A 570 -2.95 8.69 -3.38
N ARG A 571 -3.48 7.86 -2.47
CA ARG A 571 -2.73 6.74 -1.87
C ARG A 571 -2.23 5.76 -2.94
N PHE A 572 -3.06 5.42 -3.91
CA PHE A 572 -2.67 4.58 -5.06
C PHE A 572 -1.54 5.24 -5.85
N THR A 573 -1.68 6.52 -6.23
CA THR A 573 -0.70 7.24 -7.05
C THR A 573 0.65 7.35 -6.36
N VAL A 574 0.67 7.73 -5.07
CA VAL A 574 1.91 7.82 -4.29
C VAL A 574 2.58 6.45 -4.13
N SER A 575 1.81 5.41 -3.80
CA SER A 575 2.34 4.04 -3.68
C SER A 575 2.95 3.56 -4.99
N ARG A 576 2.30 3.86 -6.13
CA ARG A 576 2.83 3.56 -7.46
C ARG A 576 4.10 4.35 -7.77
N ALA A 577 4.17 5.61 -7.37
CA ALA A 577 5.38 6.44 -7.54
C ALA A 577 6.57 5.90 -6.72
N ILE A 578 6.34 5.46 -5.48
CA ILE A 578 7.35 4.80 -4.64
C ILE A 578 7.84 3.52 -5.32
N TYR A 579 6.93 2.67 -5.77
CA TYR A 579 7.26 1.45 -6.52
C TYR A 579 8.10 1.75 -7.78
N LYS A 580 7.71 2.76 -8.58
CA LYS A 580 8.48 3.20 -9.76
C LYS A 580 9.90 3.62 -9.37
N GLY A 581 10.03 4.41 -8.30
CA GLY A 581 11.35 4.86 -7.80
C GLY A 581 12.25 3.70 -7.37
N MET A 582 11.69 2.70 -6.66
CA MET A 582 12.43 1.48 -6.28
C MET A 582 12.84 0.65 -7.51
N ALA A 583 11.93 0.46 -8.48
CA ALA A 583 12.24 -0.26 -9.71
C ALA A 583 13.34 0.45 -10.54
N GLN A 584 13.28 1.76 -10.62
CA GLN A 584 14.30 2.59 -11.25
C GLN A 584 15.65 2.45 -10.53
N PHE A 585 15.65 2.46 -9.19
CA PHE A 585 16.85 2.27 -8.39
C PHE A 585 17.52 0.94 -8.69
N PHE A 586 16.77 -0.17 -8.62
CA PHE A 586 17.33 -1.49 -8.92
C PHE A 586 17.84 -1.59 -10.36
N ALA A 587 17.09 -1.07 -11.33
CA ALA A 587 17.50 -1.07 -12.73
C ALA A 587 18.82 -0.31 -12.94
N ALA A 588 18.95 0.87 -12.32
CA ALA A 588 20.18 1.66 -12.38
C ALA A 588 21.39 0.90 -11.76
N LYS A 589 21.18 0.22 -10.61
CA LYS A 589 22.23 -0.55 -9.94
C LYS A 589 22.66 -1.80 -10.71
N GLU A 590 21.78 -2.35 -11.51
CA GLU A 590 22.04 -3.52 -12.36
C GLU A 590 22.46 -3.16 -13.79
N GLY A 591 22.52 -1.86 -14.10
CA GLY A 591 22.83 -1.38 -15.45
C GLY A 591 21.76 -1.77 -16.50
N ARG A 592 20.51 -1.96 -16.07
CA ARG A 592 19.38 -2.33 -16.94
C ARG A 592 18.62 -1.10 -17.41
N SER A 593 18.57 -0.88 -18.72
CA SER A 593 17.75 0.15 -19.36
C SER A 593 16.36 -0.34 -19.76
N ASP A 594 16.13 -1.65 -19.77
CA ASP A 594 14.93 -2.32 -20.29
C ASP A 594 13.92 -2.72 -19.19
N TYR A 595 14.03 -2.16 -17.97
CA TYR A 595 13.08 -2.43 -16.90
C TYR A 595 11.68 -1.97 -17.29
N MET A 596 10.67 -2.67 -16.77
CA MET A 596 9.26 -2.37 -16.99
C MET A 596 8.54 -2.19 -15.67
N ILE A 597 7.49 -1.39 -15.71
CA ILE A 597 6.54 -1.16 -14.61
C ILE A 597 5.26 -1.96 -14.91
N GLN A 598 4.63 -2.53 -13.89
CA GLN A 598 3.35 -3.21 -14.06
C GLN A 598 2.32 -2.31 -14.72
N PRO A 599 1.41 -2.84 -15.57
CA PRO A 599 0.35 -2.05 -16.19
C PRO A 599 -0.63 -1.47 -15.17
N LEU A 600 -1.44 -0.51 -15.58
CA LEU A 600 -2.65 -0.10 -14.86
C LEU A 600 -3.78 -1.13 -15.07
N PRO A 601 -4.80 -1.18 -14.18
CA PRO A 601 -6.01 -1.96 -14.42
C PRO A 601 -6.66 -1.58 -15.75
N VAL A 602 -7.25 -2.55 -16.43
CA VAL A 602 -7.98 -2.30 -17.68
C VAL A 602 -9.21 -1.43 -17.44
N ASN A 603 -9.70 -0.78 -18.48
CA ASN A 603 -10.92 0.02 -18.44
C ASN A 603 -11.91 -0.42 -19.52
N SER A 604 -13.11 0.18 -19.52
CA SER A 604 -14.18 -0.06 -20.50
C SER A 604 -14.50 -1.56 -20.66
N PHE A 605 -14.51 -2.30 -19.55
CA PHE A 605 -14.84 -3.71 -19.53
C PHE A 605 -16.32 -3.91 -19.85
N ALA A 606 -16.65 -4.88 -20.72
CA ALA A 606 -18.01 -5.20 -21.12
C ALA A 606 -18.16 -6.67 -21.46
N ILE A 607 -19.37 -7.20 -21.21
CA ILE A 607 -19.79 -8.53 -21.56
C ILE A 607 -20.99 -8.43 -22.53
N ALA A 608 -20.93 -9.12 -23.66
CA ALA A 608 -22.00 -9.16 -24.64
C ALA A 608 -22.30 -10.59 -25.10
N LYS A 609 -23.56 -10.94 -25.25
CA LYS A 609 -23.98 -12.23 -25.75
C LYS A 609 -23.60 -12.39 -27.23
N VAL A 610 -22.95 -13.49 -27.59
CA VAL A 610 -22.68 -13.89 -28.98
C VAL A 610 -23.80 -14.80 -29.50
N LYS A 611 -24.11 -15.81 -28.70
CA LYS A 611 -25.22 -16.75 -28.87
C LYS A 611 -25.51 -17.42 -27.53
N LYS A 612 -26.52 -18.27 -27.46
CA LYS A 612 -26.83 -19.04 -26.24
C LYS A 612 -25.58 -19.77 -25.73
N GLY A 613 -25.24 -19.55 -24.46
CA GLY A 613 -24.09 -20.13 -23.78
C GLY A 613 -22.72 -19.59 -24.23
N GLU A 614 -22.63 -18.61 -25.12
CA GLU A 614 -21.36 -17.98 -25.50
C GLU A 614 -21.42 -16.46 -25.36
N TYR A 615 -20.46 -15.87 -24.63
CA TYR A 615 -20.39 -14.46 -24.27
C TYR A 615 -19.01 -13.91 -24.56
N ARG A 616 -18.94 -12.74 -25.21
CA ARG A 616 -17.72 -12.03 -25.50
C ARG A 616 -17.43 -11.02 -24.40
N LEU A 617 -16.29 -11.15 -23.76
CA LEU A 617 -15.70 -10.19 -22.84
C LEU A 617 -14.76 -9.30 -23.64
N THR A 618 -14.87 -7.98 -23.52
CA THR A 618 -13.97 -6.99 -24.13
C THR A 618 -13.57 -5.94 -23.13
N TRP A 619 -12.38 -5.37 -23.30
CA TRP A 619 -11.86 -4.30 -22.46
C TRP A 619 -10.88 -3.43 -23.25
N LYS A 620 -10.43 -2.34 -22.64
CA LYS A 620 -9.34 -1.50 -23.18
C LYS A 620 -8.16 -1.47 -22.21
N GLU A 621 -6.96 -1.40 -22.75
CA GLU A 621 -5.78 -1.06 -21.98
C GLU A 621 -5.92 0.37 -21.43
N THR A 622 -5.53 0.57 -20.18
CA THR A 622 -5.38 1.90 -19.58
C THR A 622 -3.98 2.40 -19.84
N VAL A 623 -3.86 3.46 -20.65
CA VAL A 623 -2.56 4.09 -20.90
C VAL A 623 -2.10 4.82 -19.65
N ASP A 624 -0.90 4.48 -19.15
CA ASP A 624 -0.29 5.19 -18.02
C ASP A 624 0.38 6.47 -18.54
N THR A 625 -0.25 7.63 -18.33
CA THR A 625 0.28 8.93 -18.74
C THR A 625 1.47 9.40 -17.90
N LEU A 626 1.76 8.72 -16.79
CA LEU A 626 2.87 8.99 -15.88
C LEU A 626 4.06 8.04 -16.07
N CYS A 627 3.94 7.05 -16.97
CA CYS A 627 4.97 6.04 -17.17
C CYS A 627 4.87 5.36 -18.54
N ASP A 628 5.82 5.62 -19.41
CA ASP A 628 5.92 5.03 -20.75
C ASP A 628 6.39 3.55 -20.76
N ARG A 629 6.68 2.96 -19.57
CA ARG A 629 7.20 1.60 -19.39
C ARG A 629 6.15 0.60 -18.87
N ALA A 630 4.87 1.01 -18.87
CA ALA A 630 3.79 0.25 -18.22
C ALA A 630 2.79 -0.40 -19.21
N GLN A 631 3.13 -0.53 -20.49
CA GLN A 631 2.25 -1.12 -21.49
C GLN A 631 1.94 -2.59 -21.19
N ALA A 632 0.68 -2.97 -21.37
CA ALA A 632 0.23 -4.35 -21.25
C ALA A 632 0.72 -5.20 -22.43
N GLN A 633 1.11 -6.44 -22.15
CA GLN A 633 1.56 -7.44 -23.16
C GLN A 633 0.59 -8.63 -23.23
N SER A 634 -0.20 -8.83 -22.20
CA SER A 634 -1.20 -9.89 -22.09
C SER A 634 -2.20 -9.56 -20.99
N TYR A 635 -3.27 -10.35 -20.91
CA TYR A 635 -4.34 -10.21 -19.94
C TYR A 635 -4.68 -11.56 -19.33
N ILE A 636 -4.83 -11.61 -18.02
CA ILE A 636 -5.25 -12.77 -17.26
C ILE A 636 -6.75 -12.64 -17.02
N VAL A 637 -7.52 -13.60 -17.48
CA VAL A 637 -8.97 -13.68 -17.27
C VAL A 637 -9.24 -14.63 -16.13
N SER A 638 -9.97 -14.19 -15.11
CA SER A 638 -10.41 -15.00 -13.99
C SER A 638 -11.93 -15.03 -13.93
N GLU A 639 -12.48 -16.19 -13.54
CA GLU A 639 -13.90 -16.46 -13.39
C GLU A 639 -14.22 -16.90 -11.97
N ARG A 640 -15.37 -16.46 -11.46
CA ARG A 640 -16.02 -16.95 -10.25
C ARG A 640 -17.43 -17.40 -10.61
N ILE A 641 -17.84 -18.59 -10.14
CA ILE A 641 -19.19 -19.15 -10.35
C ILE A 641 -19.92 -19.07 -9.00
N GLY A 642 -21.08 -18.41 -9.00
CA GLY A 642 -21.85 -18.13 -7.79
C GLY A 642 -21.02 -17.43 -6.72
N ASP A 643 -21.08 -17.93 -5.48
CA ASP A 643 -20.34 -17.43 -4.32
C ASP A 643 -18.93 -18.04 -4.16
N GLY A 644 -18.45 -18.76 -5.17
CA GLY A 644 -17.14 -19.40 -5.14
C GLY A 644 -15.98 -18.40 -5.20
N ALA A 645 -14.75 -18.90 -5.30
CA ALA A 645 -13.56 -18.08 -5.46
C ALA A 645 -13.18 -17.87 -6.93
N PHE A 646 -12.46 -16.80 -7.22
CA PHE A 646 -11.93 -16.56 -8.56
C PHE A 646 -10.85 -17.56 -8.94
N ARG A 647 -10.99 -18.15 -10.14
CA ARG A 647 -10.01 -19.05 -10.77
C ARG A 647 -9.53 -18.44 -12.08
N GLN A 648 -8.23 -18.50 -12.34
CA GLN A 648 -7.69 -18.14 -13.64
C GLN A 648 -8.17 -19.16 -14.69
N ILE A 649 -8.82 -18.68 -15.75
CA ILE A 649 -9.35 -19.51 -16.83
C ILE A 649 -8.60 -19.33 -18.16
N ALA A 650 -8.00 -18.14 -18.37
CA ALA A 650 -7.25 -17.89 -19.61
C ALA A 650 -6.16 -16.84 -19.42
N VAL A 651 -5.17 -16.86 -20.33
CA VAL A 651 -4.23 -15.77 -20.59
C VAL A 651 -4.28 -15.43 -22.06
N VAL A 652 -4.65 -14.19 -22.39
CA VAL A 652 -4.85 -13.76 -23.77
C VAL A 652 -3.96 -12.57 -24.10
N LYS A 653 -3.57 -12.43 -25.39
CA LYS A 653 -2.77 -11.29 -25.85
C LYS A 653 -3.62 -10.13 -26.36
N LYS A 654 -4.85 -10.43 -26.80
CA LYS A 654 -5.80 -9.42 -27.27
C LYS A 654 -6.72 -9.02 -26.12
N PRO A 655 -7.28 -7.81 -26.10
CA PRO A 655 -8.20 -7.35 -25.06
C PRO A 655 -9.61 -7.91 -25.28
N GLU A 656 -9.72 -9.20 -25.51
CA GLU A 656 -10.98 -9.94 -25.70
C GLU A 656 -10.86 -11.40 -25.26
N TYR A 657 -11.98 -11.97 -24.79
CA TYR A 657 -12.11 -13.39 -24.50
C TYR A 657 -13.57 -13.84 -24.76
N VAL A 658 -13.75 -15.08 -25.22
CA VAL A 658 -15.09 -15.66 -25.36
C VAL A 658 -15.29 -16.71 -24.28
N ALA A 659 -16.13 -16.37 -23.31
CA ALA A 659 -16.56 -17.27 -22.25
C ALA A 659 -17.66 -18.20 -22.74
N LYS A 660 -17.65 -19.45 -22.26
CA LYS A 660 -18.69 -20.45 -22.52
C LYS A 660 -19.27 -20.92 -21.20
N ILE A 661 -20.58 -20.77 -21.05
CA ILE A 661 -21.32 -21.23 -19.89
C ILE A 661 -22.31 -22.33 -20.32
N SER A 662 -22.62 -23.26 -19.42
CA SER A 662 -23.52 -24.39 -19.70
C SER A 662 -24.51 -24.63 -18.58
N ASP A 663 -24.60 -23.76 -17.61
CA ASP A 663 -25.46 -23.83 -16.45
C ASP A 663 -26.19 -22.48 -16.24
N ASN A 664 -27.04 -22.43 -15.24
CA ASN A 664 -27.84 -21.28 -14.86
C ASN A 664 -27.22 -20.52 -13.67
N ALA A 665 -25.93 -20.72 -13.37
CA ALA A 665 -25.23 -19.98 -12.33
C ALA A 665 -24.88 -18.57 -12.80
N ILE A 666 -24.59 -17.71 -11.86
CA ILE A 666 -24.00 -16.40 -12.15
C ILE A 666 -22.49 -16.58 -12.32
N HIS A 667 -21.99 -16.13 -13.46
CA HIS A 667 -20.56 -16.13 -13.77
C HIS A 667 -20.02 -14.70 -13.67
N SER A 668 -19.08 -14.49 -12.74
CA SER A 668 -18.40 -13.22 -12.54
C SER A 668 -16.98 -13.26 -13.10
N TYR A 669 -16.55 -12.18 -13.73
CA TYR A 669 -15.23 -12.08 -14.38
C TYR A 669 -14.48 -10.85 -13.92
N ARG A 670 -13.16 -11.00 -13.79
CA ARG A 670 -12.21 -9.89 -13.62
C ARG A 670 -10.99 -10.08 -14.50
N ILE A 671 -10.41 -8.97 -14.92
CA ILE A 671 -9.28 -8.93 -15.85
C ILE A 671 -8.07 -8.30 -15.15
N VAL A 672 -6.92 -8.92 -15.32
CA VAL A 672 -5.62 -8.40 -14.84
C VAL A 672 -4.71 -8.21 -16.03
N ALA A 673 -4.22 -6.99 -16.26
CA ALA A 673 -3.23 -6.71 -17.28
C ALA A 673 -1.83 -7.14 -16.82
N ALA A 674 -1.00 -7.65 -17.70
CA ALA A 674 0.32 -8.18 -17.39
C ALA A 674 1.38 -7.80 -18.43
N ASN A 675 2.61 -7.57 -17.96
CA ASN A 675 3.81 -7.41 -18.78
C ASN A 675 5.04 -8.03 -18.07
N ASP A 676 6.24 -7.87 -18.63
CA ASP A 676 7.47 -8.36 -18.00
C ASP A 676 7.88 -7.60 -16.73
N GLY A 677 7.21 -6.49 -16.39
CA GLY A 677 7.39 -5.72 -15.15
C GLY A 677 6.49 -6.16 -14.01
N GLY A 678 5.41 -6.90 -14.32
CA GLY A 678 4.45 -7.37 -13.31
C GLY A 678 3.02 -7.46 -13.80
N VAL A 679 2.09 -7.60 -12.84
CA VAL A 679 0.66 -7.65 -13.09
C VAL A 679 -0.05 -6.46 -12.43
N SER A 680 -1.10 -5.95 -13.07
CA SER A 680 -1.93 -4.86 -12.53
C SER A 680 -2.76 -5.31 -11.32
N PHE A 681 -3.37 -4.35 -10.62
CA PHE A 681 -4.57 -4.64 -9.86
C PHE A 681 -5.67 -5.13 -10.80
N PRO A 682 -6.68 -5.89 -10.30
CA PRO A 682 -7.78 -6.37 -11.12
C PRO A 682 -8.68 -5.21 -11.60
N SER A 683 -9.42 -5.45 -12.69
CA SER A 683 -10.54 -4.60 -13.09
C SER A 683 -11.68 -4.65 -12.06
N GLU A 684 -12.69 -3.82 -12.26
CA GLU A 684 -14.01 -4.07 -11.70
C GLU A 684 -14.52 -5.49 -12.06
N ILE A 685 -15.45 -6.01 -11.27
CA ILE A 685 -16.03 -7.34 -11.47
C ILE A 685 -17.34 -7.19 -12.23
N LEU A 686 -17.39 -7.76 -13.43
CA LEU A 686 -18.62 -7.88 -14.20
C LEU A 686 -19.17 -9.30 -14.15
N ALA A 687 -20.47 -9.44 -14.31
CA ALA A 687 -21.15 -10.72 -14.23
C ALA A 687 -22.14 -10.92 -15.38
N LEU A 688 -22.48 -12.18 -15.61
CA LEU A 688 -23.54 -12.58 -16.52
C LEU A 688 -24.31 -13.76 -15.92
N GLY A 689 -25.56 -13.95 -16.36
CA GLY A 689 -26.37 -15.11 -16.01
C GLY A 689 -27.38 -15.40 -17.11
N GLU A 690 -27.60 -16.69 -17.41
CA GLU A 690 -28.57 -17.14 -18.40
C GLU A 690 -29.70 -17.89 -17.70
N ALA A 691 -30.91 -17.29 -17.61
CA ALA A 691 -32.09 -17.89 -17.00
C ALA A 691 -32.79 -18.85 -17.96
N ASP A 692 -33.25 -19.98 -17.46
CA ASP A 692 -34.09 -20.91 -18.23
C ASP A 692 -35.41 -20.26 -18.60
N GLY A 693 -35.79 -20.35 -19.86
CA GLY A 693 -37.04 -19.75 -20.35
C GLY A 693 -37.07 -18.24 -20.22
N SER A 694 -35.92 -17.60 -20.31
CA SER A 694 -35.70 -16.15 -20.07
C SER A 694 -36.74 -15.27 -20.74
N LYS A 695 -37.29 -14.30 -19.99
CA LYS A 695 -38.20 -13.24 -20.45
C LYS A 695 -37.53 -12.21 -21.35
N GLY A 696 -36.19 -12.16 -21.35
CA GLY A 696 -35.36 -11.23 -22.08
C GLY A 696 -33.98 -11.07 -21.43
N GLU A 697 -33.12 -10.30 -22.10
CA GLU A 697 -31.78 -9.99 -21.58
C GLU A 697 -31.72 -8.55 -21.09
N VAL A 698 -31.18 -8.34 -19.88
CA VAL A 698 -31.03 -7.05 -19.23
C VAL A 698 -29.55 -6.65 -19.26
N LEU A 699 -29.27 -5.37 -19.53
CA LEU A 699 -27.94 -4.80 -19.39
C LEU A 699 -27.78 -4.20 -17.99
N VAL A 700 -26.88 -4.74 -17.19
CA VAL A 700 -26.47 -4.17 -15.91
C VAL A 700 -25.25 -3.27 -16.14
N VAL A 701 -25.36 -1.98 -15.86
CA VAL A 701 -24.27 -1.02 -16.01
C VAL A 701 -23.70 -0.69 -14.63
N ASN A 702 -22.43 -1.07 -14.40
CA ASN A 702 -21.72 -0.71 -13.17
C ASN A 702 -21.21 0.73 -13.28
N GLY A 703 -21.92 1.66 -12.63
CA GLY A 703 -21.62 3.09 -12.59
C GLY A 703 -20.99 3.55 -11.27
N PHE A 704 -20.88 2.66 -10.26
CA PHE A 704 -20.28 2.99 -8.99
C PHE A 704 -18.76 2.80 -9.02
N THR A 705 -18.06 3.85 -9.45
CA THR A 705 -16.59 3.89 -9.57
C THR A 705 -15.91 4.71 -8.47
N ARG A 706 -16.68 5.45 -7.66
CA ARG A 706 -16.20 6.39 -6.66
C ARG A 706 -15.41 5.71 -5.56
N VAL A 707 -14.19 6.23 -5.33
CA VAL A 707 -13.37 6.06 -4.13
C VAL A 707 -12.79 7.42 -3.77
N CYS A 708 -12.99 7.88 -2.54
CA CYS A 708 -12.65 9.25 -2.17
C CYS A 708 -12.45 9.42 -0.66
N ALA A 709 -11.81 10.54 -0.29
CA ALA A 709 -11.74 11.01 1.08
C ALA A 709 -13.14 11.36 1.64
N PRO A 710 -13.29 11.50 2.97
CA PRO A 710 -14.45 12.14 3.59
C PRO A 710 -14.68 13.55 3.03
N ASP A 711 -15.94 13.98 2.96
CA ASP A 711 -16.28 15.34 2.54
C ASP A 711 -15.61 16.37 3.48
N SER A 712 -15.09 17.46 2.93
CA SER A 712 -14.35 18.46 3.67
C SER A 712 -14.90 19.87 3.38
N PHE A 713 -14.77 20.77 4.35
CA PHE A 713 -15.20 22.14 4.21
C PHE A 713 -14.21 23.14 4.81
N VAL A 714 -14.27 24.36 4.31
CA VAL A 714 -13.63 25.55 4.88
C VAL A 714 -14.72 26.61 4.96
N ALA A 715 -15.34 26.78 6.14
CA ALA A 715 -16.42 27.72 6.35
C ALA A 715 -15.91 29.14 6.58
N SER A 716 -14.75 29.28 7.19
CA SER A 716 -14.01 30.55 7.39
C SER A 716 -12.53 30.25 7.59
N PRO A 717 -11.65 31.25 7.62
CA PRO A 717 -10.24 31.03 7.98
C PRO A 717 -10.06 30.29 9.32
N ASP A 718 -11.00 30.45 10.24
CA ASP A 718 -10.94 29.89 11.60
C ASP A 718 -11.68 28.58 11.77
N VAL A 719 -12.52 28.18 10.82
CA VAL A 719 -13.37 26.96 10.91
C VAL A 719 -13.28 26.11 9.66
N ALA A 720 -12.72 24.91 9.79
CA ALA A 720 -12.60 23.94 8.72
C ALA A 720 -12.53 22.51 9.27
N GLY A 721 -12.82 21.54 8.43
CA GLY A 721 -12.69 20.13 8.81
C GLY A 721 -13.35 19.16 7.84
N PHE A 722 -13.52 17.92 8.31
CA PHE A 722 -14.21 16.85 7.60
C PHE A 722 -15.65 16.72 8.06
N ALA A 723 -16.59 16.69 7.11
CA ALA A 723 -18.04 16.65 7.34
C ALA A 723 -18.57 15.22 7.19
N SER A 724 -18.09 14.29 8.00
CA SER A 724 -18.41 12.86 7.90
C SER A 724 -19.90 12.54 8.00
N ALA A 725 -20.66 13.30 8.82
CA ALA A 725 -22.11 13.14 8.91
C ALA A 725 -22.83 13.37 7.57
N LYS A 726 -22.19 14.11 6.64
CA LYS A 726 -22.67 14.31 5.28
C LYS A 726 -22.15 13.20 4.35
N ASP A 727 -20.87 12.86 4.44
CA ASP A 727 -20.26 11.84 3.62
C ASP A 727 -18.91 11.38 4.22
N HIS A 728 -18.85 10.16 4.72
CA HIS A 728 -17.60 9.56 5.23
C HIS A 728 -16.56 9.24 4.13
N GLY A 729 -16.87 9.58 2.87
CA GLY A 729 -16.10 9.12 1.74
C GLY A 729 -16.39 7.68 1.36
N VAL A 730 -15.55 7.13 0.52
CA VAL A 730 -15.67 5.74 0.03
C VAL A 730 -14.27 5.12 -0.04
N PRO A 731 -13.93 4.21 0.86
CA PRO A 731 -12.69 3.46 0.79
C PRO A 731 -12.58 2.60 -0.48
N TYR A 732 -11.35 2.30 -0.92
CA TYR A 732 -11.08 1.27 -1.91
C TYR A 732 -11.12 -0.10 -1.24
N MET A 733 -12.02 -0.97 -1.63
CA MET A 733 -12.30 -2.28 -1.04
C MET A 733 -12.68 -2.18 0.44
N SER A 734 -11.77 -1.81 1.30
CA SER A 734 -11.94 -1.56 2.73
C SER A 734 -10.89 -0.59 3.26
N ASP A 735 -11.09 -0.06 4.45
CA ASP A 735 -10.15 0.83 5.13
C ASP A 735 -9.94 0.43 6.59
N ILE A 736 -8.74 0.69 7.10
CA ILE A 736 -8.35 0.47 8.50
C ILE A 736 -7.89 1.75 9.19
N ASN A 737 -7.91 2.86 8.48
CA ASN A 737 -7.33 4.13 8.89
C ASN A 737 -8.32 5.00 9.68
N THR A 738 -9.62 4.82 9.47
CA THR A 738 -10.64 5.62 10.12
C THR A 738 -10.78 5.24 11.60
N ILE A 739 -10.61 6.21 12.50
CA ILE A 739 -10.74 6.02 13.96
C ILE A 739 -12.06 6.54 14.53
N GLY A 740 -12.73 7.47 13.85
CA GLY A 740 -13.98 8.10 14.24
C GLY A 740 -14.10 9.53 13.72
N ASP A 741 -15.24 10.15 13.96
CA ASP A 741 -15.55 11.48 13.44
C ASP A 741 -14.72 12.57 14.11
N MET A 742 -14.35 13.58 13.32
CA MET A 742 -13.76 14.82 13.83
C MET A 742 -14.79 15.58 14.65
N TYR A 743 -14.38 16.15 15.80
CA TYR A 743 -15.28 16.94 16.68
C TYR A 743 -14.76 18.34 16.97
N GLU A 744 -13.48 18.65 16.69
CA GLU A 744 -12.90 19.99 16.87
C GLU A 744 -12.57 20.62 15.52
N PHE A 745 -13.33 21.67 15.15
CA PHE A 745 -13.25 22.33 13.85
C PHE A 745 -12.61 23.73 13.90
N ARG A 746 -12.26 24.23 15.06
CA ARG A 746 -11.68 25.54 15.24
C ARG A 746 -10.18 25.51 15.21
N ARG A 747 -9.58 26.24 14.25
CA ARG A 747 -8.13 26.28 14.03
C ARG A 747 -7.34 27.01 15.12
N ASP A 748 -8.02 27.81 15.96
CA ASP A 748 -7.42 28.53 17.08
C ASP A 748 -7.31 27.69 18.36
N ILE A 749 -7.91 26.50 18.40
CA ILE A 749 -7.75 25.56 19.53
C ILE A 749 -6.36 24.92 19.42
N PRO A 750 -5.45 25.19 20.36
CA PRO A 750 -4.09 24.73 20.29
C PRO A 750 -3.98 23.24 20.65
N TRP A 751 -2.92 22.62 20.13
CA TRP A 751 -2.43 21.35 20.66
C TRP A 751 -1.98 21.49 22.11
N TYR A 752 -2.33 20.54 22.94
CA TYR A 752 -1.85 20.42 24.31
C TYR A 752 -1.01 19.16 24.51
N ASP A 753 -1.58 17.99 24.19
CA ASP A 753 -0.92 16.68 24.17
C ASP A 753 -1.65 15.74 23.21
N ASP A 754 -1.24 14.46 23.14
CA ASP A 754 -1.83 13.46 22.25
C ASP A 754 -3.28 13.11 22.63
N ASP A 755 -3.66 13.26 23.90
CA ASP A 755 -5.04 13.07 24.37
C ASP A 755 -5.91 14.33 24.17
N SER A 756 -5.30 15.49 23.91
CA SER A 756 -5.96 16.79 23.74
C SER A 756 -5.36 17.54 22.54
N ALA A 757 -5.64 17.00 21.36
CA ALA A 757 -4.96 17.38 20.11
C ALA A 757 -5.39 18.76 19.54
N GLY A 758 -6.42 19.43 20.11
CA GLY A 758 -6.90 20.69 19.58
C GLY A 758 -7.58 20.57 18.22
N PHE A 759 -7.28 21.48 17.29
CA PHE A 759 -7.88 21.48 15.96
C PHE A 759 -7.69 20.15 15.24
N GLY A 760 -8.78 19.57 14.80
CA GLY A 760 -8.79 18.28 14.11
C GLY A 760 -9.03 17.08 15.04
N ALA A 761 -9.08 17.29 16.37
CA ALA A 761 -9.32 16.21 17.34
C ALA A 761 -10.54 15.35 16.95
N SER A 762 -10.39 14.03 17.05
CA SER A 762 -11.32 13.04 16.52
C SER A 762 -11.67 11.97 17.55
N ARG A 763 -12.84 11.35 17.36
CA ARG A 763 -13.33 10.26 18.21
C ARG A 763 -12.54 8.98 17.95
N ALA A 764 -12.73 7.95 18.79
CA ALA A 764 -11.97 6.70 18.78
C ALA A 764 -12.86 5.44 18.65
N ASP A 765 -14.12 5.60 18.25
CA ASP A 765 -15.10 4.52 18.24
C ASP A 765 -14.93 3.51 17.09
N GLN A 766 -14.03 3.80 16.13
CA GLN A 766 -13.75 2.97 14.97
C GLN A 766 -12.27 2.50 14.87
N GLU A 767 -11.41 2.86 15.81
CA GLU A 767 -9.94 2.77 15.66
C GLU A 767 -9.35 1.35 15.58
N ASP A 768 -10.10 0.32 15.81
CA ASP A 768 -9.67 -1.08 15.71
C ASP A 768 -10.48 -1.88 14.70
N LYS A 769 -11.24 -1.18 13.83
CA LYS A 769 -12.20 -1.79 12.92
C LYS A 769 -11.75 -1.69 11.47
N VAL A 770 -12.20 -2.66 10.68
CA VAL A 770 -12.15 -2.61 9.23
C VAL A 770 -13.46 -2.03 8.73
N ILE A 771 -13.40 -1.01 7.88
CA ILE A 771 -14.54 -0.31 7.33
C ILE A 771 -14.75 -0.72 5.88
N ALA A 772 -15.94 -1.16 5.51
CA ALA A 772 -16.27 -1.54 4.14
C ALA A 772 -16.31 -0.33 3.20
N GLY A 773 -15.80 -0.53 1.99
CA GLY A 773 -15.77 0.46 0.91
C GLY A 773 -16.41 -0.02 -0.39
N ASN A 774 -15.95 0.53 -1.51
CA ASN A 774 -16.36 0.09 -2.84
C ASN A 774 -15.61 -1.19 -3.23
N THR A 775 -16.32 -2.31 -3.33
CA THR A 775 -15.77 -3.61 -3.74
C THR A 775 -15.77 -3.81 -5.25
N PHE A 776 -16.43 -2.95 -6.01
CA PHE A 776 -16.60 -3.06 -7.47
C PHE A 776 -17.26 -4.37 -7.94
N ASP A 777 -18.06 -5.03 -7.08
CA ASP A 777 -18.63 -6.37 -7.28
C ASP A 777 -20.17 -6.38 -7.14
N TYR A 778 -20.85 -5.40 -7.72
CA TYR A 778 -22.31 -5.23 -7.60
C TYR A 778 -23.13 -5.92 -8.70
N PRO A 779 -22.63 -6.10 -9.94
CA PRO A 779 -23.42 -6.69 -11.03
C PRO A 779 -23.93 -8.08 -10.74
N ALA A 780 -23.21 -8.90 -9.97
CA ALA A 780 -23.67 -10.23 -9.57
C ALA A 780 -24.87 -10.17 -8.61
N ILE A 781 -24.91 -9.19 -7.70
CA ILE A 781 -25.99 -9.00 -6.72
C ILE A 781 -27.27 -8.58 -7.43
N HIS A 782 -27.22 -7.58 -8.29
CA HIS A 782 -28.35 -7.13 -9.12
C HIS A 782 -28.79 -8.23 -10.09
N GLY A 783 -27.80 -8.92 -10.68
CA GLY A 783 -28.05 -10.06 -11.59
C GLY A 783 -28.79 -11.22 -10.93
N ALA A 784 -28.54 -11.51 -9.65
CA ALA A 784 -29.28 -12.53 -8.91
C ALA A 784 -30.77 -12.19 -8.82
N ALA A 785 -31.10 -10.94 -8.48
CA ALA A 785 -32.50 -10.49 -8.43
C ALA A 785 -33.18 -10.53 -9.82
N LEU A 786 -32.45 -10.19 -10.88
CA LEU A 786 -32.94 -10.28 -12.26
C LEU A 786 -33.21 -11.73 -12.67
N MET A 787 -32.32 -12.67 -12.36
CA MET A 787 -32.50 -14.08 -12.67
C MET A 787 -33.64 -14.68 -11.89
N GLU A 788 -33.81 -14.34 -10.62
CA GLU A 788 -34.98 -14.75 -9.81
C GLU A 788 -36.30 -14.21 -10.41
N SER A 789 -36.24 -13.00 -11.00
CA SER A 789 -37.36 -12.42 -11.75
C SER A 789 -37.58 -13.04 -13.14
N GLY A 790 -36.76 -14.00 -13.56
CA GLY A 790 -36.85 -14.73 -14.83
C GLY A 790 -36.21 -14.03 -16.02
N TYR A 791 -35.24 -13.14 -15.81
CA TYR A 791 -34.45 -12.48 -16.85
C TYR A 791 -33.01 -13.01 -16.89
N SER A 792 -32.45 -13.14 -18.07
CA SER A 792 -31.01 -13.25 -18.26
C SER A 792 -30.36 -11.85 -18.19
N PHE A 793 -29.07 -11.78 -17.89
CA PHE A 793 -28.38 -10.51 -17.88
C PHE A 793 -26.94 -10.61 -18.36
N VAL A 794 -26.44 -9.50 -18.85
CA VAL A 794 -25.01 -9.22 -19.07
C VAL A 794 -24.67 -7.89 -18.40
N SER A 795 -23.38 -7.63 -18.18
CA SER A 795 -22.97 -6.37 -17.54
C SER A 795 -21.86 -5.66 -18.27
N ALA A 796 -21.78 -4.35 -18.04
CA ALA A 796 -20.75 -3.48 -18.59
C ALA A 796 -20.33 -2.42 -17.55
N SER A 797 -19.10 -1.93 -17.67
CA SER A 797 -18.67 -0.72 -16.97
C SER A 797 -19.38 0.50 -17.57
N VAL A 798 -19.60 1.52 -16.76
CA VAL A 798 -20.12 2.81 -17.26
C VAL A 798 -19.21 3.39 -18.34
N ALA A 799 -17.89 3.24 -18.22
CA ALA A 799 -16.92 3.69 -19.22
C ALA A 799 -17.09 2.98 -20.58
N ALA A 800 -17.57 1.74 -20.63
CA ALA A 800 -17.87 1.05 -21.87
C ALA A 800 -19.10 1.65 -22.58
N VAL A 801 -20.08 2.10 -21.82
CA VAL A 801 -21.27 2.81 -22.33
C VAL A 801 -20.88 4.21 -22.84
N GLU A 802 -20.16 4.97 -22.03
CA GLU A 802 -19.69 6.33 -22.35
C GLU A 802 -18.80 6.37 -23.61
N ASN A 803 -17.97 5.36 -23.77
CA ASN A 803 -17.06 5.22 -24.92
C ASN A 803 -17.74 4.57 -26.16
N GLY A 804 -19.05 4.28 -26.10
CA GLY A 804 -19.81 3.69 -27.21
C GLY A 804 -19.41 2.27 -27.58
N ILE A 805 -18.75 1.52 -26.66
CA ILE A 805 -18.42 0.10 -26.84
C ILE A 805 -19.68 -0.74 -26.69
N VAL A 806 -20.55 -0.35 -25.76
CA VAL A 806 -21.86 -0.95 -25.53
C VAL A 806 -22.94 0.00 -26.04
N ASP A 807 -23.75 -0.48 -26.97
CA ASP A 807 -24.96 0.21 -27.43
C ASP A 807 -26.15 -0.28 -26.60
N MET A 808 -26.64 0.54 -25.66
CA MET A 808 -27.77 0.25 -24.79
C MET A 808 -29.04 -0.12 -25.58
N LYS A 809 -29.23 0.38 -26.82
CA LYS A 809 -30.41 0.13 -27.65
C LYS A 809 -30.59 -1.34 -28.05
N GLN A 810 -29.60 -2.16 -27.88
CA GLN A 810 -29.71 -3.61 -28.07
C GLN A 810 -30.53 -4.31 -26.97
N TYR A 811 -30.78 -3.64 -25.85
CA TYR A 811 -31.47 -4.15 -24.68
C TYR A 811 -32.78 -3.39 -24.47
N LYS A 812 -33.85 -4.10 -24.05
CA LYS A 812 -35.12 -3.46 -23.71
C LYS A 812 -35.10 -2.87 -22.29
N LEU A 813 -34.34 -3.48 -21.39
CA LEU A 813 -34.19 -3.06 -20.00
C LEU A 813 -32.71 -2.89 -19.68
N ALA A 814 -32.39 -1.80 -19.00
CA ALA A 814 -31.07 -1.54 -18.42
C ALA A 814 -31.20 -1.26 -16.92
N ASP A 815 -30.21 -1.68 -16.15
CA ASP A 815 -30.07 -1.42 -14.70
C ASP A 815 -28.74 -0.69 -14.45
N LEU A 816 -28.80 0.59 -14.07
CA LEU A 816 -27.65 1.45 -13.80
C LEU A 816 -27.41 1.55 -12.30
N ILE A 817 -26.32 0.97 -11.85
CA ILE A 817 -25.87 0.96 -10.47
C ILE A 817 -24.97 2.17 -10.21
N LEU A 818 -25.41 3.13 -9.41
CA LEU A 818 -24.60 4.31 -9.05
C LEU A 818 -24.11 4.27 -7.60
N GLY A 819 -24.70 3.45 -6.71
CA GLY A 819 -24.25 3.33 -5.33
C GLY A 819 -24.08 4.70 -4.64
N LYS A 820 -22.87 5.03 -4.19
CA LYS A 820 -22.50 6.36 -3.66
C LYS A 820 -21.81 7.25 -4.71
N GLN A 821 -22.03 7.06 -6.00
CA GLN A 821 -21.47 7.90 -7.06
C GLN A 821 -21.93 9.35 -6.88
N LYS A 822 -20.98 10.28 -6.81
CA LYS A 822 -21.22 11.71 -6.59
C LYS A 822 -20.01 12.50 -7.07
N GLU A 823 -20.24 13.63 -7.70
CA GLU A 823 -19.19 14.60 -8.02
C GLU A 823 -18.39 14.94 -6.76
N THR A 824 -17.08 14.74 -6.82
CA THR A 824 -16.22 14.82 -5.65
C THR A 824 -15.02 15.70 -5.92
N GLN A 825 -14.83 16.72 -5.07
CA GLN A 825 -13.63 17.55 -5.08
C GLN A 825 -12.43 16.72 -4.61
N ILE A 826 -11.32 16.84 -5.34
CA ILE A 826 -10.06 16.16 -5.01
C ILE A 826 -9.16 17.11 -4.24
N GLY A 827 -8.74 16.71 -3.04
CA GLY A 827 -7.86 17.50 -2.19
C GLY A 827 -8.40 18.92 -1.97
N ARG A 828 -7.60 19.93 -2.32
CA ARG A 828 -7.96 21.35 -2.18
C ARG A 828 -8.73 21.93 -3.38
N GLY A 829 -9.03 21.10 -4.40
CA GLY A 829 -9.71 21.56 -5.63
C GLY A 829 -8.75 22.15 -6.67
N GLU A 830 -7.49 21.81 -6.64
CA GLU A 830 -6.49 22.25 -7.64
C GLU A 830 -6.61 21.50 -8.98
N VAL A 831 -7.42 20.46 -9.04
CA VAL A 831 -7.74 19.66 -10.23
C VAL A 831 -9.26 19.55 -10.39
N PRO A 832 -9.76 19.21 -11.59
CA PRO A 832 -11.19 19.00 -11.81
C PRO A 832 -11.80 17.95 -10.90
N ASN A 833 -13.03 18.16 -10.48
CA ASN A 833 -13.81 17.20 -9.72
C ASN A 833 -13.93 15.87 -10.49
N ARG A 834 -14.05 14.76 -9.75
CA ARG A 834 -14.17 13.40 -10.29
C ARG A 834 -15.49 12.76 -9.85
N PHE A 835 -15.80 11.60 -10.41
CA PHE A 835 -16.90 10.71 -10.00
C PHE A 835 -18.31 11.29 -10.19
N LEU A 836 -18.55 12.11 -11.22
CA LEU A 836 -19.89 12.58 -11.54
C LEU A 836 -20.86 11.39 -11.69
N ALA A 837 -22.06 11.50 -11.13
CA ALA A 837 -23.09 10.47 -11.28
C ALA A 837 -23.59 10.35 -12.74
N PHE A 838 -23.75 11.48 -13.42
CA PHE A 838 -24.20 11.54 -14.80
C PHE A 838 -23.29 12.43 -15.64
N THR A 839 -22.30 11.83 -16.28
CA THR A 839 -21.43 12.53 -17.24
C THR A 839 -22.22 12.88 -18.51
N ALA A 840 -21.80 13.88 -19.27
CA ALA A 840 -22.47 14.26 -20.52
C ALA A 840 -22.56 13.08 -21.53
N PRO A 841 -21.53 12.22 -21.74
CA PRO A 841 -21.66 11.03 -22.57
C PRO A 841 -22.71 10.03 -22.05
N LEU A 842 -22.77 9.81 -20.73
CA LEU A 842 -23.77 8.91 -20.11
C LEU A 842 -25.19 9.47 -20.26
N GLN A 843 -25.40 10.77 -19.99
CA GLN A 843 -26.70 11.44 -20.21
C GLN A 843 -27.18 11.24 -21.65
N LYS A 844 -26.28 11.46 -22.63
CA LYS A 844 -26.58 11.26 -24.03
C LYS A 844 -26.97 9.82 -24.36
N ALA A 845 -26.21 8.83 -23.85
CA ALA A 845 -26.48 7.42 -24.07
C ALA A 845 -27.85 7.01 -23.51
N ILE A 846 -28.19 7.46 -22.29
CA ILE A 846 -29.48 7.18 -21.64
C ILE A 846 -30.63 7.87 -22.41
N ALA A 847 -30.47 9.13 -22.83
CA ALA A 847 -31.49 9.86 -23.57
C ALA A 847 -31.76 9.19 -24.94
N ASP A 848 -30.70 8.84 -25.66
CA ASP A 848 -30.81 8.12 -26.94
C ASP A 848 -31.46 6.72 -26.74
N TYR A 849 -31.19 6.05 -25.68
CA TYR A 849 -31.74 4.74 -25.33
C TYR A 849 -33.23 4.81 -25.01
N THR A 850 -33.63 5.71 -24.13
CA THR A 850 -35.05 5.86 -23.72
C THR A 850 -35.91 6.40 -24.85
N ALA A 851 -35.40 7.33 -25.69
CA ALA A 851 -36.09 7.83 -26.89
C ALA A 851 -36.36 6.71 -27.92
N ASN A 852 -35.58 5.63 -27.91
CA ASN A 852 -35.80 4.44 -28.73
C ASN A 852 -36.62 3.34 -28.02
N GLY A 853 -37.33 3.67 -26.96
CA GLY A 853 -38.25 2.78 -26.24
C GLY A 853 -37.58 1.84 -25.23
N GLY A 854 -36.34 2.12 -24.84
CA GLY A 854 -35.65 1.41 -23.74
C GLY A 854 -36.19 1.84 -22.39
N SER A 855 -36.21 0.92 -21.41
CA SER A 855 -36.55 1.16 -20.01
C SER A 855 -35.28 1.07 -19.14
N ILE A 856 -35.15 1.98 -18.17
CA ILE A 856 -33.98 2.03 -17.29
C ILE A 856 -34.40 2.04 -15.82
N LEU A 857 -33.76 1.21 -15.00
CA LEU A 857 -33.71 1.33 -13.55
C LEU A 857 -32.42 2.05 -13.17
N VAL A 858 -32.49 3.05 -12.31
CA VAL A 858 -31.32 3.76 -11.77
C VAL A 858 -31.37 3.69 -10.26
N SER A 859 -30.30 3.19 -9.67
CA SER A 859 -30.15 3.08 -8.21
C SER A 859 -28.91 3.82 -7.72
N GLY A 860 -29.05 4.68 -6.71
CA GLY A 860 -27.94 5.42 -6.12
C GLY A 860 -28.37 6.42 -5.07
N SER A 861 -27.45 6.75 -4.17
CA SER A 861 -27.69 7.64 -3.03
C SER A 861 -27.80 9.12 -3.44
N TYR A 862 -27.07 9.53 -4.49
CA TYR A 862 -26.88 10.93 -4.87
C TYR A 862 -27.31 11.20 -6.33
N VAL A 863 -28.44 10.59 -6.75
CA VAL A 863 -28.93 10.69 -8.15
C VAL A 863 -29.34 12.12 -8.54
N ALA A 864 -29.51 13.01 -7.58
CA ALA A 864 -29.95 14.39 -7.83
C ALA A 864 -28.95 15.45 -7.32
N THR A 865 -28.16 15.15 -6.29
CA THR A 865 -27.17 16.09 -5.71
C THR A 865 -26.25 16.70 -6.77
N ASP A 866 -25.67 15.92 -7.65
CA ASP A 866 -24.76 16.39 -8.70
C ASP A 866 -25.42 17.32 -9.72
N ILE A 867 -26.72 17.26 -9.83
CA ILE A 867 -27.48 18.03 -10.81
C ILE A 867 -27.96 19.35 -10.21
N TRP A 868 -28.38 19.35 -8.95
CA TRP A 868 -29.04 20.52 -8.32
C TRP A 868 -28.23 21.21 -7.24
N ASP A 869 -27.46 20.46 -6.43
CA ASP A 869 -26.72 21.00 -5.27
C ASP A 869 -25.33 21.48 -5.70
N LYS A 870 -25.29 22.45 -6.62
CA LYS A 870 -24.05 23.06 -7.14
C LYS A 870 -24.13 24.58 -7.11
N THR A 871 -22.98 25.23 -7.00
CA THR A 871 -22.87 26.70 -7.11
C THR A 871 -23.39 27.21 -8.47
N ASN A 872 -23.12 26.47 -9.56
CA ASN A 872 -23.57 26.78 -10.92
C ASN A 872 -24.18 25.50 -11.53
N PRO A 873 -25.45 25.20 -11.22
CA PRO A 873 -26.14 24.04 -11.78
C PRO A 873 -26.27 24.15 -13.32
N ASP A 874 -26.05 23.03 -14.01
CA ASP A 874 -26.24 22.93 -15.46
C ASP A 874 -27.71 22.66 -15.77
N GLU A 875 -28.35 23.60 -16.49
CA GLU A 875 -29.78 23.49 -16.89
C GLU A 875 -30.01 22.31 -17.86
N ALA A 876 -29.03 21.94 -18.69
CA ALA A 876 -29.18 20.79 -19.58
C ALA A 876 -29.24 19.48 -18.77
N SER A 877 -28.47 19.34 -17.72
CA SER A 877 -28.54 18.19 -16.81
C SER A 877 -29.86 18.14 -16.03
N LYS A 878 -30.40 19.29 -15.61
CA LYS A 878 -31.74 19.35 -14.99
C LYS A 878 -32.84 18.93 -15.97
N GLU A 879 -32.78 19.38 -17.22
CA GLU A 879 -33.73 18.96 -18.24
C GLU A 879 -33.62 17.48 -18.56
N PHE A 880 -32.38 16.92 -18.63
CA PHE A 880 -32.16 15.46 -18.72
C PHE A 880 -32.88 14.71 -17.62
N ALA A 881 -32.67 15.09 -16.36
CA ALA A 881 -33.32 14.43 -15.23
C ALA A 881 -34.84 14.51 -15.28
N LYS A 882 -35.41 15.70 -15.63
CA LYS A 882 -36.87 15.90 -15.70
C LYS A 882 -37.50 15.19 -16.88
N GLN A 883 -36.92 15.31 -18.08
CA GLN A 883 -37.53 14.83 -19.31
C GLN A 883 -37.20 13.38 -19.62
N THR A 884 -35.98 12.94 -19.30
CA THR A 884 -35.52 11.60 -19.62
C THR A 884 -35.74 10.63 -18.46
N LEU A 885 -35.33 11.00 -17.21
CA LEU A 885 -35.45 10.16 -16.04
C LEU A 885 -36.75 10.37 -15.25
N GLY A 886 -37.43 11.51 -15.48
CA GLY A 886 -38.77 11.78 -14.94
C GLY A 886 -38.84 12.22 -13.48
N TYR A 887 -37.73 12.68 -12.87
CA TYR A 887 -37.69 13.15 -11.49
C TYR A 887 -37.13 14.56 -11.33
N GLN A 888 -37.39 15.13 -10.16
CA GLN A 888 -36.79 16.36 -9.66
C GLN A 888 -36.24 16.14 -8.24
N TRP A 889 -35.25 16.93 -7.90
CA TRP A 889 -34.67 16.96 -6.55
C TRP A 889 -35.59 17.67 -5.59
N ARG A 890 -35.79 17.11 -4.42
CA ARG A 890 -36.53 17.70 -3.31
C ARG A 890 -35.59 18.29 -2.29
N VAL A 891 -34.61 17.46 -1.85
CA VAL A 891 -33.64 17.83 -0.80
C VAL A 891 -32.48 16.82 -0.82
N GLY A 892 -31.27 17.27 -0.55
CA GLY A 892 -30.17 16.42 -0.13
C GLY A 892 -30.27 16.06 1.34
N GLN A 893 -29.59 15.01 1.77
CA GLN A 893 -29.62 14.54 3.17
C GLN A 893 -31.06 14.33 3.68
N ALA A 894 -31.86 13.62 2.89
CA ALA A 894 -33.28 13.45 3.16
C ALA A 894 -33.58 12.70 4.46
N THR A 895 -32.68 11.83 4.90
CA THR A 895 -32.80 11.06 6.14
C THR A 895 -31.43 10.61 6.64
N ILE A 896 -31.34 10.31 7.93
CA ILE A 896 -30.19 9.67 8.58
C ILE A 896 -30.59 8.34 9.26
N GLU A 897 -31.84 7.91 9.14
CA GLU A 897 -32.40 6.76 9.88
C GLU A 897 -32.11 5.41 9.19
N GLY A 898 -31.79 5.40 7.90
CA GLY A 898 -31.54 4.16 7.16
C GLY A 898 -32.75 3.28 6.92
N LYS A 899 -33.95 3.90 6.85
CA LYS A 899 -35.23 3.20 6.69
C LYS A 899 -36.03 3.75 5.53
N ALA A 900 -36.67 2.88 4.78
CA ALA A 900 -37.64 3.27 3.76
C ALA A 900 -38.81 2.27 3.71
N HIS A 901 -39.99 2.75 3.30
CA HIS A 901 -41.20 1.94 3.19
C HIS A 901 -41.96 2.25 1.92
N THR A 902 -42.71 1.27 1.41
CA THR A 902 -43.59 1.45 0.27
C THR A 902 -44.78 2.33 0.62
N VAL A 903 -45.26 3.06 -0.34
CA VAL A 903 -46.49 3.87 -0.21
C VAL A 903 -47.52 3.37 -1.23
N PRO A 904 -48.84 3.51 -0.94
CA PRO A 904 -49.89 3.14 -1.88
C PRO A 904 -49.70 3.82 -3.23
N THR A 905 -49.72 3.04 -4.27
CA THR A 905 -49.50 3.52 -5.66
C THR A 905 -50.47 2.81 -6.61
N TYR A 906 -50.35 3.05 -7.89
CA TYR A 906 -51.08 2.32 -8.93
C TYR A 906 -50.64 0.85 -9.10
N PHE A 907 -49.60 0.43 -8.36
CA PHE A 907 -49.02 -0.91 -8.46
C PHE A 907 -49.39 -1.71 -7.19
N ASP A 908 -50.51 -2.42 -7.19
CA ASP A 908 -50.94 -3.28 -6.08
C ASP A 908 -49.94 -4.39 -5.74
N SER A 909 -48.96 -4.65 -6.63
CA SER A 909 -47.98 -5.75 -6.48
C SER A 909 -46.83 -5.43 -5.54
N PHE A 910 -46.63 -4.17 -5.10
CA PHE A 910 -45.52 -3.80 -4.21
C PHE A 910 -45.74 -4.21 -2.74
N GLY A 911 -46.99 -4.39 -2.31
CA GLY A 911 -47.35 -4.73 -0.92
C GLY A 911 -46.81 -3.75 0.10
N ASP A 912 -46.81 -4.16 1.37
CA ASP A 912 -46.19 -3.40 2.46
C ASP A 912 -44.75 -3.89 2.65
N LEU A 913 -43.81 -3.20 2.00
CA LEU A 913 -42.38 -3.48 2.11
C LEU A 913 -41.69 -2.42 2.98
N ASN A 914 -40.95 -2.86 4.00
CA ASN A 914 -40.05 -2.03 4.80
C ASN A 914 -38.63 -2.51 4.57
N VAL A 915 -37.74 -1.57 4.26
CA VAL A 915 -36.33 -1.85 4.02
C VAL A 915 -35.45 -1.03 4.96
N GLU A 916 -34.32 -1.61 5.34
CA GLU A 916 -33.29 -0.96 6.13
C GLU A 916 -31.96 -0.98 5.37
N TYR A 917 -31.15 0.06 5.55
CA TYR A 917 -29.81 0.16 4.99
C TYR A 917 -28.86 0.81 5.98
N TYR A 918 -27.55 0.59 5.79
CA TYR A 918 -26.54 1.10 6.71
C TYR A 918 -26.29 2.59 6.50
N THR A 919 -26.43 3.37 7.58
CA THR A 919 -26.11 4.82 7.61
C THR A 919 -24.82 5.10 8.37
N THR A 920 -24.25 4.10 9.05
CA THR A 920 -23.02 4.20 9.84
C THR A 920 -21.96 3.25 9.31
N LEU A 921 -20.70 3.59 9.55
CA LEU A 921 -19.54 2.76 9.16
C LEU A 921 -19.63 1.36 9.77
N ASN A 922 -19.33 0.34 8.97
CA ASN A 922 -19.35 -1.06 9.35
C ASN A 922 -18.41 -1.88 8.43
N ASP A 923 -18.24 -3.15 8.74
CA ASP A 923 -17.32 -4.06 8.04
C ASP A 923 -17.95 -4.84 6.86
N LYS A 924 -19.25 -4.67 6.59
CA LYS A 924 -20.00 -5.46 5.59
C LYS A 924 -20.29 -4.70 4.31
N PHE A 925 -20.84 -3.50 4.44
CA PHE A 925 -21.30 -2.68 3.32
C PHE A 925 -20.92 -1.22 3.52
N TYR A 926 -20.69 -0.49 2.42
CA TYR A 926 -20.51 0.96 2.51
C TYR A 926 -21.74 1.65 3.14
N ALA A 927 -21.51 2.67 3.96
CA ALA A 927 -22.57 3.44 4.59
C ALA A 927 -23.19 4.45 3.61
N VAL A 928 -24.49 4.68 3.74
CA VAL A 928 -25.24 5.72 3.04
C VAL A 928 -25.77 6.71 4.08
N GLU A 929 -25.03 7.76 4.35
CA GLU A 929 -25.26 8.68 5.46
C GLU A 929 -26.39 9.67 5.18
N SER A 930 -26.47 10.15 3.92
CA SER A 930 -27.31 11.30 3.60
C SER A 930 -27.86 11.25 2.15
N PRO A 931 -28.73 10.25 1.83
CA PRO A 931 -29.25 10.07 0.49
C PRO A 931 -30.17 11.22 0.04
N ASP A 932 -30.34 11.36 -1.28
CA ASP A 932 -31.23 12.32 -1.90
C ASP A 932 -32.71 11.98 -1.69
N GLY A 933 -33.54 13.02 -1.48
CA GLY A 933 -34.98 12.97 -1.64
C GLY A 933 -35.37 13.49 -3.04
N ILE A 934 -36.15 12.72 -3.78
CA ILE A 934 -36.64 13.05 -5.12
C ILE A 934 -38.16 12.95 -5.21
N TYR A 935 -38.74 13.55 -6.25
CA TYR A 935 -40.17 13.42 -6.54
C TYR A 935 -40.42 13.42 -8.06
N PRO A 936 -41.54 12.90 -8.54
CA PRO A 936 -41.85 12.89 -9.98
C PRO A 936 -41.87 14.28 -10.58
N ALA A 937 -41.19 14.46 -11.73
CA ALA A 937 -41.17 15.72 -12.46
C ALA A 937 -42.58 16.08 -13.00
N ASP A 938 -43.36 15.08 -13.42
CA ASP A 938 -44.73 15.16 -13.87
C ASP A 938 -45.58 14.11 -13.16
N LYS A 939 -46.42 14.53 -12.20
CA LYS A 939 -47.28 13.66 -11.44
C LYS A 939 -48.35 12.92 -12.23
N THR A 940 -48.58 13.31 -13.46
CA THR A 940 -49.53 12.62 -14.36
C THR A 940 -48.87 11.43 -15.06
N LYS A 941 -47.53 11.39 -15.09
CA LYS A 941 -46.73 10.36 -15.77
C LYS A 941 -45.89 9.51 -14.80
N GLY A 942 -45.65 10.00 -13.60
CA GLY A 942 -44.83 9.35 -12.62
C GLY A 942 -45.47 9.29 -11.22
N CYS A 943 -45.08 8.32 -10.42
CA CYS A 943 -45.53 8.18 -9.04
C CYS A 943 -44.40 7.88 -8.08
N THR A 944 -44.58 8.19 -6.80
CA THR A 944 -43.72 7.78 -5.71
C THR A 944 -44.05 6.35 -5.30
N LEU A 945 -43.04 5.48 -5.24
CA LEU A 945 -43.18 4.08 -4.82
C LEU A 945 -42.78 3.86 -3.37
N MET A 946 -41.77 4.61 -2.89
CA MET A 946 -41.22 4.50 -1.53
C MET A 946 -40.93 5.86 -0.93
N ARG A 947 -40.95 5.92 0.39
CA ARG A 947 -40.55 7.09 1.19
C ARG A 947 -39.57 6.70 2.27
N TYR A 948 -38.74 7.63 2.69
CA TYR A 948 -37.86 7.43 3.84
C TYR A 948 -38.68 7.49 5.15
N GLY A 949 -38.37 6.59 6.04
CA GLY A 949 -38.75 6.48 7.42
C GLY A 949 -39.88 7.36 7.92
N GLU A 950 -39.62 8.14 8.98
CA GLU A 950 -40.64 8.94 9.65
C GLU A 950 -40.93 10.29 8.98
N ASN A 951 -39.97 10.83 8.18
CA ASN A 951 -40.13 12.16 7.59
C ASN A 951 -40.96 12.18 6.30
N ASN A 952 -41.33 11.02 5.75
CA ASN A 952 -42.14 10.90 4.55
C ASN A 952 -41.60 11.62 3.28
N ILE A 953 -40.31 11.75 3.16
CA ILE A 953 -39.60 12.33 1.98
C ILE A 953 -39.31 11.27 0.95
#